data_5fa35fac078a23b4ba44db31e55e24d0
#
_entry.id   5fa35fac078a23b4ba44db31e55e24d0
#
_cell.length_a   1.000
_cell.length_b   1.000
_cell.length_c   1.000
_cell.angle_alpha   90.00
_cell.angle_beta   90.00
_cell.angle_gamma   90.00
#
_symmetry.space_group_name_H-M   'P 1'
#
loop_
_entity.id
_entity.type
_entity.pdbx_description
1 polymer ?
#
loop_
_entity_poly.entity_id
_entity_poly.type
_entity_poly.pdbx_seq_one_letter_code
_entity_poly.pdbx_strand_id
1 'polypeptide(L)'
;MNNNEGKVVPVDIKNEMKKCYIDYAMSVIVGRALPDVRDGLKPVHRRILFSMQELGLSPDKGYRKCARIVGDVLGKYHPHGDTSVYDALVRMAQDFSIRYLLVDGHGNFGSVDGDGAAAMRYTEAKMNKIAVEMLRDINKDTVDFVPNFDGEEEEPSVLPSRYPNLLVNGSLGIAVGMATNIPPHNLGEVIDGTIKLIDNPEATVLDLMTDIKGPDFPTAGIIMGTSGIRSAYETGRGIVRVRAKAEIEEENGKHKIIVTEIPYQVNKAKLVENIADLVKDKKINGISDLRDESDREGMRIVIELKRDANPNVVLNLLYKHTKMQDTFGIIMLALVDNKPQILNLKEILVNYVDFQKQVITRRTQFELNKAEERAHILEGLRIALDNIDEVINILRNSKTTEVAKETLIDRFGLSDKQAQAILDMRLRRLTGLEREKIEEEYNELMNIIERLKEILSSEEILLGVIKEELLEIKRKYSDERRTVIEKSNQDIDIEDLIQEQEVVITLTNSGYIKRISADTYSAQRRGGKGIQAMTTKEDDFVEHVFVTSTHSDILFFTNRGRVYKIRAYEVPDAGRTAKGTNLINMIPINQDEKIEAVLSVKDIQSKGYLFMGTKHGIVKKTPLKQFANIRKNGLNAITLKEGDELLKVKVTYGDADIIIVTKEGYAIKFNEKNIRPMGRNASGVRAIRLRKDDIAISMDIAVDGQDLVVVSENGFGKRTNLSEYTLQNRGGKGLKTYKVTERTGKLAAARVCKIDDELMLINNKGIAIRINVEDISQTSRSTMGVTLMRNNVDEEIVAIAKISKDEEMDQEINIPEIANEEDYDIDLDSEDNSLDELLDRAEEDDDDFSDEDSEEDDPEDEE
;
A
#
# COMPACT_ATOMS: atom_id res chain seq x y z
N MET A 1 29.86 -4.52 -67.65
CA MET A 1 29.57 -3.86 -66.40
C MET A 1 28.08 -4.12 -66.10
N ASN A 2 27.75 -5.13 -65.29
CA ASN A 2 26.36 -5.40 -64.95
C ASN A 2 26.01 -4.51 -63.75
N ASN A 3 25.20 -3.48 -64.00
CA ASN A 3 24.57 -2.71 -62.91
C ASN A 3 23.50 -3.61 -62.25
N ASN A 4 23.87 -4.25 -61.15
CA ASN A 4 22.91 -4.76 -60.20
C ASN A 4 22.39 -3.58 -59.38
N GLU A 5 21.52 -2.77 -59.92
CA GLU A 5 20.74 -1.83 -59.17
C GLU A 5 19.74 -2.65 -58.31
N GLY A 6 20.04 -2.77 -57.04
CA GLY A 6 19.14 -3.40 -56.08
C GLY A 6 17.79 -2.67 -56.12
N LYS A 7 16.69 -3.42 -56.13
CA LYS A 7 15.33 -2.88 -56.12
C LYS A 7 15.10 -2.11 -54.80
N VAL A 8 15.07 -0.79 -54.89
CA VAL A 8 14.73 0.05 -53.74
C VAL A 8 13.25 -0.11 -53.46
N VAL A 9 12.89 -0.71 -52.32
CA VAL A 9 11.52 -0.83 -51.86
C VAL A 9 11.31 0.27 -50.81
N PRO A 10 10.36 1.19 -51.01
CA PRO A 10 10.03 2.19 -49.99
C PRO A 10 9.39 1.52 -48.79
N VAL A 11 9.95 1.77 -47.61
CA VAL A 11 9.47 1.28 -46.32
C VAL A 11 8.96 2.48 -45.54
N ASP A 12 7.69 2.41 -45.12
CA ASP A 12 7.12 3.39 -44.20
C ASP A 12 7.68 3.15 -42.79
N ILE A 13 8.48 4.08 -42.32
CA ILE A 13 9.15 3.99 -41.01
C ILE A 13 8.15 3.81 -39.86
N LYS A 14 6.97 4.43 -39.94
CA LYS A 14 5.93 4.29 -38.93
C LYS A 14 5.40 2.85 -38.81
N ASN A 15 5.18 2.20 -39.94
CA ASN A 15 4.69 0.82 -39.99
C ASN A 15 5.80 -0.16 -39.56
N GLU A 16 7.03 0.08 -39.96
CA GLU A 16 8.17 -0.76 -39.59
C GLU A 16 8.45 -0.64 -38.07
N MET A 17 8.46 0.57 -37.51
CA MET A 17 8.62 0.79 -36.09
C MET A 17 7.51 0.13 -35.26
N LYS A 18 6.25 0.24 -35.69
CA LYS A 18 5.15 -0.47 -35.01
C LYS A 18 5.35 -1.97 -35.01
N LYS A 19 5.75 -2.55 -36.14
CA LYS A 19 6.00 -3.99 -36.25
C LYS A 19 7.15 -4.42 -35.32
N CYS A 20 8.31 -3.74 -35.43
CA CYS A 20 9.46 -4.04 -34.57
C CYS A 20 9.14 -3.88 -33.10
N TYR A 21 8.34 -2.86 -32.71
CA TYR A 21 7.95 -2.67 -31.32
C TYR A 21 7.02 -3.78 -30.82
N ILE A 22 6.06 -4.22 -31.66
CA ILE A 22 5.18 -5.35 -31.32
C ILE A 22 5.99 -6.63 -31.18
N ASP A 23 6.90 -6.91 -32.12
CA ASP A 23 7.74 -8.11 -32.09
C ASP A 23 8.64 -8.10 -30.84
N TYR A 24 9.22 -6.95 -30.49
CA TYR A 24 9.99 -6.79 -29.26
C TYR A 24 9.13 -6.97 -28.02
N ALA A 25 7.96 -6.33 -27.96
CA ALA A 25 7.04 -6.46 -26.84
C ALA A 25 6.62 -7.92 -26.64
N MET A 26 6.24 -8.63 -27.68
CA MET A 26 5.88 -10.04 -27.65
C MET A 26 7.04 -10.92 -27.16
N SER A 27 8.25 -10.67 -27.65
CA SER A 27 9.45 -11.37 -27.19
C SER A 27 9.72 -11.16 -25.70
N VAL A 28 9.55 -9.94 -25.19
CA VAL A 28 9.74 -9.64 -23.77
C VAL A 28 8.61 -10.23 -22.90
N ILE A 29 7.36 -10.14 -23.36
CA ILE A 29 6.19 -10.64 -22.62
C ILE A 29 6.26 -12.16 -22.50
N VAL A 30 6.38 -12.88 -23.63
CA VAL A 30 6.29 -14.35 -23.66
C VAL A 30 7.64 -15.00 -23.38
N GLY A 31 8.72 -14.46 -23.94
CA GLY A 31 10.05 -15.07 -23.91
C GLY A 31 10.95 -14.65 -22.75
N ARG A 32 10.55 -13.72 -21.87
CA ARG A 32 11.47 -13.21 -20.86
C ARG A 32 10.85 -12.91 -19.48
N ALA A 33 9.81 -12.05 -19.43
CA ALA A 33 9.43 -11.39 -18.17
C ALA A 33 8.34 -12.10 -17.39
N LEU A 34 7.40 -12.76 -18.06
CA LEU A 34 6.23 -13.36 -17.43
C LEU A 34 6.42 -14.87 -17.21
N PRO A 35 5.89 -15.40 -16.08
CA PRO A 35 5.86 -16.83 -15.81
C PRO A 35 4.73 -17.51 -16.58
N ASP A 36 4.90 -18.79 -16.93
CA ASP A 36 3.82 -19.66 -17.39
C ASP A 36 2.96 -20.11 -16.19
N VAL A 37 1.65 -20.13 -16.34
CA VAL A 37 0.72 -20.48 -15.24
C VAL A 37 0.92 -21.93 -14.78
N ARG A 38 1.36 -22.84 -15.68
CA ARG A 38 1.48 -24.28 -15.47
C ARG A 38 2.65 -24.63 -14.55
N ASP A 39 3.84 -24.08 -14.78
CA ASP A 39 5.05 -24.37 -14.00
C ASP A 39 5.55 -23.20 -13.14
N GLY A 40 4.96 -22.01 -13.30
CA GLY A 40 5.34 -20.82 -12.54
C GLY A 40 6.71 -20.26 -12.87
N LEU A 41 7.35 -20.70 -13.94
CA LEU A 41 8.71 -20.33 -14.29
C LEU A 41 8.76 -19.37 -15.48
N LYS A 42 9.73 -18.46 -15.42
CA LYS A 42 10.17 -17.73 -16.60
C LYS A 42 11.09 -18.61 -17.44
N PRO A 43 11.25 -18.36 -18.75
CA PRO A 43 12.11 -19.17 -19.62
C PRO A 43 13.52 -19.37 -19.07
N VAL A 44 14.17 -18.34 -18.51
CA VAL A 44 15.52 -18.45 -17.94
C VAL A 44 15.59 -19.42 -16.78
N HIS A 45 14.61 -19.43 -15.86
CA HIS A 45 14.59 -20.35 -14.72
C HIS A 45 14.38 -21.80 -15.19
N ARG A 46 13.47 -22.00 -16.14
CA ARG A 46 13.19 -23.30 -16.75
C ARG A 46 14.42 -23.87 -17.40
N ARG A 47 15.14 -23.09 -18.20
CA ARG A 47 16.39 -23.46 -18.88
C ARG A 47 17.50 -23.82 -17.91
N ILE A 48 17.64 -23.07 -16.79
CA ILE A 48 18.62 -23.38 -15.75
C ILE A 48 18.33 -24.73 -15.11
N LEU A 49 17.10 -24.99 -14.69
CA LEU A 49 16.73 -26.27 -14.05
C LEU A 49 16.88 -27.44 -15.02
N PHE A 50 16.49 -27.28 -16.27
CA PHE A 50 16.64 -28.29 -17.31
C PHE A 50 18.12 -28.60 -17.60
N SER A 51 18.97 -27.61 -17.79
CA SER A 51 20.42 -27.78 -17.94
C SER A 51 21.05 -28.48 -16.72
N MET A 52 20.61 -28.12 -15.49
CA MET A 52 21.07 -28.79 -14.28
C MET A 52 20.68 -30.28 -14.25
N GLN A 53 19.50 -30.62 -14.76
CA GLN A 53 19.04 -32.01 -14.91
C GLN A 53 19.92 -32.77 -15.91
N GLU A 54 20.20 -32.22 -17.08
CA GLU A 54 21.07 -32.81 -18.07
C GLU A 54 22.53 -33.04 -17.60
N LEU A 55 23.04 -32.03 -16.86
CA LEU A 55 24.35 -32.13 -16.22
C LEU A 55 24.39 -33.13 -15.05
N GLY A 56 23.25 -33.76 -14.69
CA GLY A 56 23.14 -34.73 -13.61
C GLY A 56 23.40 -34.16 -12.23
N LEU A 57 23.01 -32.87 -11.99
CA LEU A 57 23.25 -32.15 -10.73
C LEU A 57 22.09 -32.38 -9.74
N SER A 58 21.77 -33.65 -9.50
CA SER A 58 20.75 -34.03 -8.52
C SER A 58 21.23 -33.76 -7.07
N PRO A 59 20.32 -33.72 -6.09
CA PRO A 59 20.64 -33.39 -4.68
C PRO A 59 21.62 -34.34 -4.02
N ASP A 60 21.67 -35.57 -4.45
CA ASP A 60 22.59 -36.67 -3.99
C ASP A 60 24.01 -36.54 -4.59
N LYS A 61 24.20 -35.69 -5.58
CA LYS A 61 25.49 -35.45 -6.21
C LYS A 61 26.27 -34.29 -5.59
N GLY A 62 27.57 -34.25 -5.90
CA GLY A 62 28.40 -33.11 -5.47
C GLY A 62 28.10 -31.81 -6.20
N TYR A 63 28.35 -30.69 -5.54
CA TYR A 63 28.25 -29.36 -6.14
C TYR A 63 29.14 -29.20 -7.36
N ARG A 64 28.73 -28.34 -8.27
CA ARG A 64 29.51 -27.90 -9.43
C ARG A 64 29.61 -26.37 -9.47
N LYS A 65 30.70 -25.86 -10.03
CA LYS A 65 30.87 -24.40 -10.21
C LYS A 65 29.70 -23.81 -11.01
N CYS A 66 29.12 -22.72 -10.50
CA CYS A 66 28.04 -21.99 -11.18
C CYS A 66 28.41 -21.58 -12.60
N ALA A 67 29.70 -21.24 -12.85
CA ALA A 67 30.21 -20.94 -14.19
C ALA A 67 30.00 -22.07 -15.21
N ARG A 68 30.00 -23.35 -14.78
CA ARG A 68 29.72 -24.48 -15.66
C ARG A 68 28.24 -24.54 -16.03
N ILE A 69 27.35 -24.32 -15.05
CA ILE A 69 25.92 -24.32 -15.29
C ILE A 69 25.53 -23.17 -16.21
N VAL A 70 26.01 -21.96 -15.89
CA VAL A 70 25.79 -20.76 -16.72
C VAL A 70 26.30 -20.94 -18.14
N GLY A 71 27.49 -21.53 -18.31
CA GLY A 71 28.07 -21.79 -19.64
C GLY A 71 27.25 -22.77 -20.46
N ASP A 72 26.72 -23.84 -19.86
CA ASP A 72 25.85 -24.84 -20.53
C ASP A 72 24.51 -24.20 -20.96
N VAL A 73 23.87 -23.42 -20.05
CA VAL A 73 22.63 -22.69 -20.35
C VAL A 73 22.80 -21.72 -21.49
N LEU A 74 23.91 -20.95 -21.51
CA LEU A 74 24.21 -19.96 -22.57
C LEU A 74 24.46 -20.64 -23.91
N GLY A 75 25.25 -21.73 -23.88
CA GLY A 75 25.64 -22.43 -25.11
C GLY A 75 24.48 -23.14 -25.77
N LYS A 76 23.54 -23.70 -24.99
CA LYS A 76 22.47 -24.55 -25.53
C LYS A 76 21.12 -23.86 -25.63
N TYR A 77 20.73 -23.01 -24.66
CA TYR A 77 19.33 -22.62 -24.51
C TYR A 77 19.05 -21.12 -24.44
N HIS A 78 19.97 -20.32 -23.89
CA HIS A 78 19.67 -18.92 -23.55
C HIS A 78 20.71 -17.93 -24.12
N PRO A 79 20.55 -17.42 -25.36
CA PRO A 79 21.53 -16.59 -26.05
C PRO A 79 21.52 -15.12 -25.54
N HIS A 80 21.78 -14.92 -24.25
CA HIS A 80 21.83 -13.61 -23.59
C HIS A 80 23.08 -13.51 -22.71
N GLY A 81 23.26 -12.38 -22.00
CA GLY A 81 24.41 -12.16 -21.14
C GLY A 81 24.50 -13.14 -19.96
N ASP A 82 25.70 -13.57 -19.63
CA ASP A 82 26.03 -14.51 -18.55
C ASP A 82 25.56 -14.01 -17.17
N THR A 83 25.65 -12.72 -16.92
CA THR A 83 25.18 -12.08 -15.69
C THR A 83 23.68 -12.33 -15.47
N SER A 84 22.86 -12.22 -16.51
CA SER A 84 21.40 -12.43 -16.38
C SER A 84 21.06 -13.87 -15.98
N VAL A 85 21.77 -14.85 -16.52
CA VAL A 85 21.59 -16.27 -16.16
C VAL A 85 22.11 -16.53 -14.76
N TYR A 86 23.29 -15.97 -14.42
CA TYR A 86 23.86 -16.14 -13.09
C TYR A 86 22.98 -15.51 -12.01
N ASP A 87 22.47 -14.29 -12.20
CA ASP A 87 21.58 -13.61 -11.26
C ASP A 87 20.27 -14.38 -11.06
N ALA A 88 19.73 -15.00 -12.13
CA ALA A 88 18.55 -15.84 -12.01
C ALA A 88 18.84 -17.11 -11.18
N LEU A 89 19.99 -17.77 -11.42
CA LEU A 89 20.44 -18.92 -10.63
C LEU A 89 20.64 -18.54 -9.16
N VAL A 90 21.30 -17.41 -8.90
CA VAL A 90 21.54 -16.87 -7.54
C VAL A 90 20.23 -16.65 -6.81
N ARG A 91 19.23 -16.03 -7.44
CA ARG A 91 17.91 -15.81 -6.81
C ARG A 91 17.24 -17.11 -6.41
N MET A 92 17.36 -18.17 -7.21
CA MET A 92 16.78 -19.47 -6.87
C MET A 92 17.47 -20.17 -5.70
N ALA A 93 18.66 -19.66 -5.26
CA ALA A 93 19.41 -20.16 -4.11
C ALA A 93 19.33 -19.26 -2.87
N GLN A 94 18.67 -18.08 -2.95
CA GLN A 94 18.55 -17.12 -1.85
C GLN A 94 17.32 -17.42 -1.00
N ASP A 95 17.51 -17.72 0.27
CA ASP A 95 16.45 -18.05 1.24
C ASP A 95 15.57 -16.85 1.65
N PHE A 96 16.08 -15.63 1.41
CA PHE A 96 15.33 -14.38 1.60
C PHE A 96 14.61 -13.90 0.33
N SER A 97 14.86 -14.53 -0.82
CA SER A 97 14.26 -14.16 -2.11
C SER A 97 13.16 -15.14 -2.55
N ILE A 98 13.33 -16.44 -2.27
CA ILE A 98 12.43 -17.50 -2.70
C ILE A 98 11.96 -18.33 -1.48
N ARG A 99 10.68 -18.68 -1.45
CA ARG A 99 10.10 -19.35 -0.27
C ARG A 99 10.53 -20.81 -0.14
N TYR A 100 10.61 -21.53 -1.27
CA TYR A 100 11.11 -22.89 -1.36
C TYR A 100 12.23 -22.92 -2.39
N LEU A 101 13.46 -23.08 -1.91
CA LEU A 101 14.67 -23.02 -2.73
C LEU A 101 14.65 -24.07 -3.83
N LEU A 102 14.89 -23.65 -5.07
CA LEU A 102 15.04 -24.54 -6.21
C LEU A 102 16.49 -24.95 -6.46
N VAL A 103 17.44 -24.13 -6.04
CA VAL A 103 18.88 -24.34 -6.14
C VAL A 103 19.47 -24.43 -4.73
N ASP A 104 20.31 -25.41 -4.51
CA ASP A 104 21.14 -25.57 -3.32
C ASP A 104 22.51 -24.97 -3.64
N GLY A 105 22.82 -23.82 -3.04
CA GLY A 105 24.03 -23.04 -3.27
C GLY A 105 25.08 -23.23 -2.20
N HIS A 106 26.35 -23.34 -2.62
CA HIS A 106 27.52 -23.38 -1.72
C HIS A 106 28.47 -22.23 -2.04
N GLY A 107 28.73 -21.38 -1.04
CA GLY A 107 29.50 -20.15 -1.13
C GLY A 107 28.68 -18.91 -0.77
N ASN A 108 29.12 -17.73 -1.22
CA ASN A 108 28.39 -16.49 -0.98
C ASN A 108 27.42 -16.20 -2.15
N PHE A 109 26.12 -16.32 -1.86
CA PHE A 109 25.02 -16.00 -2.78
C PHE A 109 24.34 -14.65 -2.47
N GLY A 110 25.04 -13.77 -1.74
CA GLY A 110 24.47 -12.49 -1.31
C GLY A 110 23.79 -12.56 0.06
N SER A 111 23.33 -11.42 0.52
CA SER A 111 22.64 -11.29 1.82
C SER A 111 21.44 -10.35 1.74
N VAL A 112 20.62 -10.35 2.81
CA VAL A 112 19.49 -9.44 2.97
C VAL A 112 19.94 -7.96 3.09
N ASP A 113 21.24 -7.73 3.32
CA ASP A 113 21.86 -6.40 3.34
C ASP A 113 22.07 -5.83 1.92
N GLY A 114 21.80 -6.65 0.90
CA GLY A 114 21.96 -6.26 -0.50
C GLY A 114 23.36 -6.48 -1.03
N ASP A 115 24.18 -7.24 -0.32
CA ASP A 115 25.45 -7.70 -0.85
C ASP A 115 25.22 -8.59 -2.07
N GLY A 116 25.98 -8.39 -3.11
CA GLY A 116 25.96 -9.21 -4.30
C GLY A 116 26.55 -10.59 -4.07
N ALA A 117 26.14 -11.56 -4.88
CA ALA A 117 26.79 -12.87 -4.89
C ALA A 117 28.24 -12.77 -5.33
N ALA A 118 29.09 -13.67 -4.82
CA ALA A 118 30.46 -13.80 -5.31
C ALA A 118 30.46 -14.23 -6.79
N ALA A 119 31.53 -13.93 -7.54
CA ALA A 119 31.61 -14.28 -8.94
C ALA A 119 31.42 -15.80 -9.16
N MET A 120 30.73 -16.18 -10.24
CA MET A 120 30.29 -17.54 -10.56
C MET A 120 31.42 -18.60 -10.60
N ARG A 121 32.68 -18.16 -10.72
CA ARG A 121 33.86 -19.06 -10.64
C ARG A 121 34.16 -19.53 -9.21
N TYR A 122 33.63 -18.84 -8.18
CA TYR A 122 33.83 -19.20 -6.78
C TYR A 122 32.64 -19.97 -6.22
N THR A 123 31.41 -19.59 -6.58
CA THR A 123 30.18 -20.23 -6.11
C THR A 123 29.96 -21.59 -6.78
N GLU A 124 29.30 -22.48 -6.07
CA GLU A 124 28.93 -23.81 -6.53
C GLU A 124 27.44 -24.06 -6.28
N ALA A 125 26.81 -24.87 -7.13
CA ALA A 125 25.39 -25.15 -7.01
C ALA A 125 25.05 -26.59 -7.45
N LYS A 126 23.91 -27.07 -6.97
CA LYS A 126 23.19 -28.26 -7.42
C LYS A 126 21.69 -28.03 -7.24
N MET A 127 20.85 -28.90 -7.79
CA MET A 127 19.41 -28.81 -7.58
C MET A 127 19.03 -29.08 -6.11
N ASN A 128 18.05 -28.36 -5.62
CA ASN A 128 17.41 -28.68 -4.35
C ASN A 128 16.44 -29.85 -4.54
N LYS A 129 16.10 -30.55 -3.45
CA LYS A 129 15.20 -31.72 -3.48
C LYS A 129 13.83 -31.39 -4.10
N ILE A 130 13.24 -30.25 -3.81
CA ILE A 130 11.94 -29.86 -4.35
C ILE A 130 12.00 -29.50 -5.84
N ALA A 131 13.16 -29.06 -6.36
CA ALA A 131 13.33 -28.78 -7.79
C ALA A 131 13.28 -30.07 -8.64
N VAL A 132 13.69 -31.18 -8.09
CA VAL A 132 13.59 -32.51 -8.77
C VAL A 132 12.13 -32.87 -9.03
N GLU A 133 11.22 -32.51 -8.14
CA GLU A 133 9.78 -32.74 -8.33
C GLU A 133 9.19 -31.90 -9.47
N MET A 134 9.82 -30.79 -9.84
CA MET A 134 9.42 -30.02 -11.03
C MET A 134 9.79 -30.68 -12.34
N LEU A 135 10.89 -31.45 -12.34
CA LEU A 135 11.46 -32.12 -13.52
C LEU A 135 11.09 -33.59 -13.59
N ARG A 136 10.42 -34.11 -12.57
CA ARG A 136 10.07 -35.52 -12.47
C ARG A 136 9.24 -35.94 -13.66
N ASP A 137 9.57 -37.10 -14.22
CA ASP A 137 8.90 -37.73 -15.36
C ASP A 137 9.02 -36.95 -16.70
N ILE A 138 9.92 -35.95 -16.80
CA ILE A 138 10.14 -35.16 -18.03
C ILE A 138 10.51 -36.05 -19.23
N ASN A 139 11.18 -37.18 -18.99
CA ASN A 139 11.60 -38.18 -20.00
C ASN A 139 10.49 -39.18 -20.40
N LYS A 140 9.25 -38.98 -19.92
CA LYS A 140 8.10 -39.85 -20.20
C LYS A 140 7.06 -39.17 -21.10
N ASP A 141 7.50 -38.30 -22.01
CA ASP A 141 6.66 -37.56 -22.94
C ASP A 141 5.53 -36.75 -22.28
N THR A 142 5.81 -36.24 -21.08
CA THR A 142 4.83 -35.51 -20.27
C THR A 142 4.55 -34.07 -20.76
N VAL A 143 5.54 -33.48 -21.41
CA VAL A 143 5.53 -32.11 -21.91
C VAL A 143 6.09 -32.04 -23.33
N ASP A 144 5.75 -30.98 -24.07
CA ASP A 144 6.26 -30.77 -25.41
C ASP A 144 7.66 -30.15 -25.37
N PHE A 145 8.52 -30.65 -26.24
CA PHE A 145 9.83 -30.08 -26.51
C PHE A 145 9.77 -29.23 -27.78
N VAL A 146 10.51 -28.13 -27.76
CA VAL A 146 10.61 -27.19 -28.88
C VAL A 146 12.07 -26.99 -29.22
N PRO A 147 12.41 -26.72 -30.50
CA PRO A 147 13.78 -26.37 -30.87
C PRO A 147 14.26 -25.16 -30.10
N ASN A 148 15.53 -25.15 -29.69
CA ASN A 148 16.19 -24.01 -29.11
C ASN A 148 16.40 -22.88 -30.14
N PHE A 149 17.15 -21.83 -29.78
CA PHE A 149 17.35 -20.63 -30.60
C PHE A 149 18.09 -20.89 -31.95
N ASP A 150 18.92 -21.93 -32.06
CA ASP A 150 19.66 -22.32 -33.27
C ASP A 150 19.13 -23.59 -33.95
N GLY A 151 18.20 -24.32 -33.31
CA GLY A 151 17.58 -25.55 -33.80
C GLY A 151 18.48 -26.78 -33.69
N GLU A 152 19.61 -26.72 -32.98
CA GLU A 152 20.52 -27.85 -32.77
C GLU A 152 20.12 -28.71 -31.56
N GLU A 153 19.46 -28.10 -30.57
CA GLU A 153 19.00 -28.78 -29.34
C GLU A 153 17.51 -28.58 -29.13
N GLU A 154 16.91 -29.37 -28.27
CA GLU A 154 15.51 -29.22 -27.87
C GLU A 154 15.41 -28.84 -26.41
N GLU A 155 14.47 -27.94 -26.09
CA GLU A 155 14.17 -27.52 -24.73
C GLU A 155 12.68 -27.75 -24.39
N PRO A 156 12.34 -28.04 -23.12
CA PRO A 156 10.95 -28.21 -22.74
C PRO A 156 10.19 -26.88 -22.78
N SER A 157 9.01 -26.87 -23.39
CA SER A 157 8.14 -25.68 -23.43
C SER A 157 7.67 -25.29 -22.03
N VAL A 158 7.52 -26.28 -21.13
CA VAL A 158 7.09 -26.15 -19.72
C VAL A 158 7.63 -27.35 -18.94
N LEU A 159 7.84 -27.23 -17.63
CA LEU A 159 8.21 -28.39 -16.80
C LEU A 159 6.95 -29.12 -16.29
N PRO A 160 7.00 -30.43 -16.01
CA PRO A 160 5.87 -31.21 -15.49
C PRO A 160 5.32 -30.69 -14.16
N SER A 161 6.14 -30.09 -13.31
CA SER A 161 5.79 -29.36 -12.08
C SER A 161 4.74 -30.02 -11.20
N ARG A 162 5.11 -31.01 -10.38
CA ARG A 162 4.18 -31.80 -9.54
C ARG A 162 3.51 -30.99 -8.40
N TYR A 163 3.78 -29.71 -8.27
CA TYR A 163 3.14 -28.80 -7.31
C TYR A 163 2.94 -27.42 -7.97
N PRO A 164 1.95 -26.62 -7.53
CA PRO A 164 1.62 -25.33 -8.14
C PRO A 164 2.66 -24.25 -7.80
N ASN A 165 3.83 -24.34 -8.42
CA ASN A 165 5.00 -23.51 -8.13
C ASN A 165 4.74 -22.02 -8.32
N LEU A 166 3.83 -21.62 -9.23
CA LEU A 166 3.47 -20.22 -9.43
C LEU A 166 2.99 -19.55 -8.14
N LEU A 167 2.16 -20.21 -7.36
CA LEU A 167 1.69 -19.71 -6.07
C LEU A 167 2.72 -19.95 -4.96
N VAL A 168 3.36 -21.14 -4.95
CA VAL A 168 4.28 -21.54 -3.89
C VAL A 168 5.49 -20.61 -3.79
N ASN A 169 6.14 -20.30 -4.91
CA ASN A 169 7.32 -19.42 -4.95
C ASN A 169 7.02 -18.01 -5.45
N GLY A 170 5.85 -17.79 -6.05
CA GLY A 170 5.50 -16.51 -6.65
C GLY A 170 6.36 -16.16 -7.88
N SER A 171 6.15 -14.96 -8.40
CA SER A 171 6.95 -14.43 -9.51
C SER A 171 6.89 -12.91 -9.55
N LEU A 172 8.02 -12.27 -9.82
CA LEU A 172 8.12 -10.83 -10.05
C LEU A 172 8.68 -10.59 -11.44
N GLY A 173 8.02 -9.78 -12.28
CA GLY A 173 8.50 -9.46 -13.63
C GLY A 173 7.94 -8.18 -14.18
N ILE A 174 8.77 -7.44 -14.90
CA ILE A 174 8.39 -6.20 -15.59
C ILE A 174 8.50 -6.47 -17.10
N ALA A 175 7.37 -6.41 -17.80
CA ALA A 175 7.29 -6.55 -19.25
C ALA A 175 6.92 -5.21 -19.89
N VAL A 176 6.77 -5.20 -21.21
CA VAL A 176 6.35 -4.01 -21.94
C VAL A 176 4.85 -3.78 -21.69
N GLY A 177 4.50 -2.65 -21.08
CA GLY A 177 3.11 -2.26 -20.80
C GLY A 177 2.41 -3.06 -19.68
N MET A 178 3.09 -3.99 -19.01
CA MET A 178 2.50 -4.79 -17.93
C MET A 178 3.56 -5.33 -16.98
N ALA A 179 3.16 -5.63 -15.75
CA ALA A 179 4.03 -6.23 -14.75
C ALA A 179 3.28 -7.35 -14.02
N THR A 180 4.03 -8.34 -13.54
CA THR A 180 3.55 -9.37 -12.63
C THR A 180 4.25 -9.24 -11.28
N ASN A 181 3.49 -9.44 -10.21
CA ASN A 181 4.02 -9.48 -8.84
C ASN A 181 3.16 -10.44 -8.01
N ILE A 182 3.42 -11.73 -8.19
CA ILE A 182 2.70 -12.81 -7.51
C ILE A 182 3.49 -13.13 -6.23
N PRO A 183 2.87 -13.00 -5.04
CA PRO A 183 3.55 -13.32 -3.79
C PRO A 183 3.71 -14.83 -3.62
N PRO A 184 4.73 -15.29 -2.88
CA PRO A 184 4.86 -16.67 -2.47
C PRO A 184 3.84 -17.06 -1.40
N HIS A 185 3.54 -18.38 -1.31
CA HIS A 185 2.59 -18.95 -0.37
C HIS A 185 3.14 -20.20 0.30
N ASN A 186 2.51 -20.61 1.41
CA ASN A 186 2.83 -21.84 2.08
C ASN A 186 2.43 -23.07 1.22
N LEU A 187 3.37 -24.00 1.02
CA LEU A 187 3.16 -25.18 0.17
C LEU A 187 1.99 -26.05 0.66
N GLY A 188 1.91 -26.28 1.98
CA GLY A 188 0.84 -27.07 2.57
C GLY A 188 -0.55 -26.48 2.33
N GLU A 189 -0.68 -25.16 2.53
CA GLU A 189 -1.93 -24.43 2.30
C GLU A 189 -2.36 -24.46 0.82
N VAL A 190 -1.41 -24.27 -0.10
CA VAL A 190 -1.70 -24.28 -1.54
C VAL A 190 -2.11 -25.67 -2.00
N ILE A 191 -1.47 -26.72 -1.50
CA ILE A 191 -1.84 -28.10 -1.80
C ILE A 191 -3.24 -28.42 -1.26
N ASP A 192 -3.56 -28.04 -0.02
CA ASP A 192 -4.89 -28.24 0.57
C ASP A 192 -5.98 -27.54 -0.24
N GLY A 193 -5.74 -26.27 -0.62
CA GLY A 193 -6.65 -25.54 -1.49
C GLY A 193 -6.81 -26.18 -2.88
N THR A 194 -5.73 -26.73 -3.45
CA THR A 194 -5.79 -27.45 -4.74
C THR A 194 -6.60 -28.72 -4.62
N ILE A 195 -6.41 -29.53 -3.57
CA ILE A 195 -7.18 -30.73 -3.30
C ILE A 195 -8.66 -30.40 -3.11
N LYS A 196 -8.96 -29.33 -2.36
CA LYS A 196 -10.33 -28.85 -2.15
C LYS A 196 -11.01 -28.47 -3.47
N LEU A 197 -10.28 -27.85 -4.38
CA LEU A 197 -10.79 -27.50 -5.72
C LEU A 197 -11.03 -28.77 -6.56
N ILE A 198 -10.18 -29.79 -6.47
CA ILE A 198 -10.36 -31.07 -7.14
C ILE A 198 -11.62 -31.77 -6.61
N ASP A 199 -11.83 -31.76 -5.27
CA ASP A 199 -13.01 -32.36 -4.63
C ASP A 199 -14.31 -31.60 -4.91
N ASN A 200 -14.24 -30.27 -5.06
CA ASN A 200 -15.38 -29.41 -5.36
C ASN A 200 -15.00 -28.37 -6.43
N PRO A 201 -15.19 -28.67 -7.73
CA PRO A 201 -14.90 -27.73 -8.81
C PRO A 201 -15.69 -26.41 -8.73
N GLU A 202 -16.84 -26.41 -8.05
CA GLU A 202 -17.68 -25.23 -7.84
C GLU A 202 -17.23 -24.38 -6.63
N ALA A 203 -16.16 -24.77 -5.94
CA ALA A 203 -15.64 -24.01 -4.79
C ALA A 203 -15.37 -22.54 -5.20
N THR A 204 -15.84 -21.62 -4.38
CA THR A 204 -15.60 -20.18 -4.57
C THR A 204 -14.19 -19.80 -4.09
N VAL A 205 -13.72 -18.60 -4.47
CA VAL A 205 -12.45 -18.07 -3.96
C VAL A 205 -12.46 -17.99 -2.43
N LEU A 206 -13.60 -17.64 -1.82
CA LEU A 206 -13.73 -17.59 -0.36
C LEU A 206 -13.58 -18.97 0.29
N ASP A 207 -14.10 -20.01 -0.36
CA ASP A 207 -13.92 -21.40 0.13
C ASP A 207 -12.45 -21.79 0.09
N LEU A 208 -11.74 -21.45 -0.99
CA LEU A 208 -10.31 -21.71 -1.11
C LEU A 208 -9.46 -20.93 -0.09
N MET A 209 -9.91 -19.73 0.29
CA MET A 209 -9.24 -18.90 1.31
C MET A 209 -9.32 -19.48 2.73
N THR A 210 -10.16 -20.49 2.99
CA THR A 210 -10.14 -21.20 4.27
C THR A 210 -8.87 -22.00 4.47
N ASP A 211 -8.27 -22.49 3.36
CA ASP A 211 -7.02 -23.24 3.36
C ASP A 211 -5.83 -22.35 2.96
N ILE A 212 -5.95 -21.58 1.87
CA ILE A 212 -4.92 -20.62 1.42
C ILE A 212 -5.20 -19.25 2.08
N LYS A 213 -4.64 -19.06 3.28
CA LYS A 213 -4.94 -17.89 4.13
C LYS A 213 -4.41 -16.57 3.57
N GLY A 214 -3.30 -16.61 2.82
CA GLY A 214 -2.64 -15.43 2.29
C GLY A 214 -1.20 -15.68 1.89
N PRO A 215 -0.48 -14.65 1.42
CA PRO A 215 0.96 -14.72 1.14
C PRO A 215 1.76 -15.23 2.33
N ASP A 216 2.84 -15.94 2.06
CA ASP A 216 3.80 -16.44 3.04
C ASP A 216 5.23 -16.10 2.59
N PHE A 217 5.72 -14.97 3.05
CA PHE A 217 7.00 -14.41 2.60
C PHE A 217 8.20 -15.14 3.20
N PRO A 218 9.30 -15.29 2.45
CA PRO A 218 10.53 -15.94 2.96
C PRO A 218 11.13 -15.19 4.16
N THR A 219 11.00 -13.86 4.21
CA THR A 219 11.48 -13.01 5.30
C THR A 219 10.46 -12.86 6.44
N ALA A 220 9.40 -13.67 6.45
CA ALA A 220 8.32 -13.63 7.44
C ALA A 220 7.60 -12.27 7.51
N GLY A 221 7.56 -11.61 8.65
CA GLY A 221 6.84 -10.36 8.86
C GLY A 221 5.34 -10.53 9.13
N ILE A 222 4.62 -9.42 9.27
CA ILE A 222 3.21 -9.38 9.65
C ILE A 222 2.40 -8.69 8.57
N ILE A 223 1.42 -9.39 7.99
CA ILE A 223 0.44 -8.78 7.08
C ILE A 223 -0.67 -8.13 7.89
N MET A 224 -0.91 -6.84 7.64
CA MET A 224 -1.92 -6.05 8.34
C MET A 224 -3.25 -6.07 7.58
N GLY A 225 -4.23 -6.79 8.13
CA GLY A 225 -5.56 -6.92 7.55
C GLY A 225 -5.68 -7.95 6.42
N THR A 226 -6.89 -8.36 6.11
CA THR A 226 -7.21 -9.41 5.12
C THR A 226 -7.87 -8.89 3.86
N SER A 227 -8.32 -7.62 3.84
CA SER A 227 -9.05 -7.04 2.71
C SER A 227 -8.23 -6.99 1.42
N GLY A 228 -6.93 -6.65 1.51
CA GLY A 228 -6.04 -6.64 0.35
C GLY A 228 -5.75 -8.04 -0.20
N ILE A 229 -5.67 -9.06 0.66
CA ILE A 229 -5.54 -10.47 0.26
C ILE A 229 -6.80 -10.90 -0.49
N ARG A 230 -7.98 -10.62 0.09
CA ARG A 230 -9.25 -10.96 -0.53
C ARG A 230 -9.40 -10.31 -1.90
N SER A 231 -9.14 -9.02 -2.02
CA SER A 231 -9.18 -8.32 -3.30
C SER A 231 -8.24 -8.96 -4.34
N ALA A 232 -7.00 -9.29 -3.94
CA ALA A 232 -6.04 -9.94 -4.82
C ALA A 232 -6.53 -11.31 -5.31
N TYR A 233 -7.12 -12.12 -4.44
CA TYR A 233 -7.57 -13.46 -4.78
C TYR A 233 -8.86 -13.48 -5.60
N GLU A 234 -9.76 -12.51 -5.40
CA GLU A 234 -10.99 -12.36 -6.19
C GLU A 234 -10.75 -11.74 -7.57
N THR A 235 -9.85 -10.75 -7.67
CA THR A 235 -9.70 -9.93 -8.90
C THR A 235 -8.36 -10.06 -9.61
N GLY A 236 -7.40 -10.79 -9.02
CA GLY A 236 -6.00 -10.83 -9.47
C GLY A 236 -5.18 -9.60 -9.11
N ARG A 237 -5.78 -8.58 -8.44
CA ARG A 237 -5.10 -7.36 -8.01
C ARG A 237 -5.44 -7.00 -6.57
N GLY A 238 -4.43 -6.61 -5.81
CA GLY A 238 -4.62 -6.19 -4.42
C GLY A 238 -3.36 -5.56 -3.84
N ILE A 239 -3.51 -4.92 -2.70
CA ILE A 239 -2.39 -4.32 -1.97
C ILE A 239 -2.44 -4.87 -0.55
N VAL A 240 -1.35 -5.49 -0.12
CA VAL A 240 -1.18 -5.92 1.26
C VAL A 240 -0.11 -5.07 1.94
N ARG A 241 -0.36 -4.71 3.19
CA ARG A 241 0.60 -3.98 4.01
C ARG A 241 1.38 -4.99 4.85
N VAL A 242 2.69 -4.96 4.72
CA VAL A 242 3.59 -5.86 5.45
C VAL A 242 4.39 -5.04 6.45
N ARG A 243 4.41 -5.48 7.69
CA ARG A 243 5.10 -4.84 8.82
C ARG A 243 6.22 -5.74 9.32
N ALA A 244 7.32 -5.11 9.71
CA ALA A 244 8.41 -5.76 10.42
C ALA A 244 7.92 -6.30 11.77
N LYS A 245 8.42 -7.44 12.20
CA LYS A 245 8.21 -7.94 13.56
C LYS A 245 9.19 -7.24 14.49
N ALA A 246 8.64 -6.52 15.46
CA ALA A 246 9.42 -5.76 16.41
C ALA A 246 8.89 -6.01 17.83
N GLU A 247 9.78 -6.19 18.77
CA GLU A 247 9.49 -6.39 20.19
C GLU A 247 10.13 -5.27 21.01
N ILE A 248 9.44 -4.83 22.08
CA ILE A 248 9.95 -3.81 22.98
C ILE A 248 10.46 -4.52 24.24
N GLU A 249 11.74 -4.40 24.50
CA GLU A 249 12.39 -4.91 25.71
C GLU A 249 12.71 -3.75 26.66
N GLU A 250 12.52 -3.97 27.96
CA GLU A 250 12.95 -3.05 29.00
C GLU A 250 14.11 -3.65 29.79
N GLU A 251 15.22 -2.94 29.78
CA GLU A 251 16.41 -3.33 30.53
C GLU A 251 16.97 -2.13 31.34
N ASN A 252 17.06 -2.26 32.67
CA ASN A 252 17.60 -1.23 33.55
C ASN A 252 16.90 0.15 33.43
N GLY A 253 15.58 0.16 33.19
CA GLY A 253 14.80 1.39 32.98
C GLY A 253 15.08 2.10 31.65
N LYS A 254 15.67 1.42 30.69
CA LYS A 254 15.79 1.84 29.31
C LYS A 254 15.02 0.89 28.42
N HIS A 255 14.38 1.43 27.41
CA HIS A 255 13.65 0.64 26.39
C HIS A 255 14.53 0.42 25.16
N LYS A 256 14.41 -0.77 24.58
CA LYS A 256 15.00 -1.15 23.30
C LYS A 256 13.89 -1.69 22.39
N ILE A 257 13.93 -1.34 21.13
CA ILE A 257 13.10 -1.96 20.08
C ILE A 257 14.00 -2.94 19.33
N ILE A 258 13.61 -4.21 19.34
CA ILE A 258 14.35 -5.29 18.67
C ILE A 258 13.54 -5.73 17.47
N VAL A 259 14.11 -5.61 16.26
CA VAL A 259 13.49 -6.03 15.02
C VAL A 259 14.11 -7.33 14.57
N THR A 260 13.29 -8.38 14.47
CA THR A 260 13.73 -9.75 14.11
C THR A 260 13.33 -10.14 12.70
N GLU A 261 12.32 -9.49 12.11
CA GLU A 261 11.85 -9.75 10.77
C GLU A 261 11.55 -8.42 10.05
N ILE A 262 11.83 -8.35 8.75
CA ILE A 262 11.56 -7.17 7.91
C ILE A 262 10.65 -7.52 6.75
N PRO A 263 9.90 -6.55 6.18
CA PRO A 263 9.06 -6.79 5.03
C PRO A 263 9.83 -7.37 3.85
N TYR A 264 9.18 -8.23 3.09
CA TYR A 264 9.75 -8.87 1.91
C TYR A 264 10.28 -7.86 0.89
N GLN A 265 11.45 -8.15 0.30
CA GLN A 265 12.19 -7.31 -0.65
C GLN A 265 12.75 -5.99 -0.04
N VAL A 266 12.71 -5.81 1.24
CA VAL A 266 13.37 -4.68 1.91
C VAL A 266 14.85 -5.00 2.15
N ASN A 267 15.71 -4.08 1.77
CA ASN A 267 17.15 -4.16 2.05
C ASN A 267 17.41 -3.69 3.49
N LYS A 268 18.00 -4.57 4.31
CA LYS A 268 18.23 -4.33 5.75
C LYS A 268 19.20 -3.18 5.99
N ALA A 269 20.33 -3.14 5.29
CA ALA A 269 21.35 -2.09 5.47
C ALA A 269 20.79 -0.70 5.11
N LYS A 270 20.04 -0.58 4.00
CA LYS A 270 19.37 0.67 3.62
C LYS A 270 18.27 1.07 4.61
N LEU A 271 17.60 0.11 5.23
CA LEU A 271 16.60 0.39 6.27
C LEU A 271 17.28 1.00 7.50
N VAL A 272 18.40 0.41 7.97
CA VAL A 272 19.19 0.90 9.11
C VAL A 272 19.74 2.30 8.82
N GLU A 273 20.32 2.53 7.64
CA GLU A 273 20.79 3.84 7.19
C GLU A 273 19.67 4.90 7.18
N ASN A 274 18.51 4.56 6.64
CA ASN A 274 17.35 5.45 6.60
C ASN A 274 16.85 5.81 8.02
N ILE A 275 16.83 4.87 8.95
CA ILE A 275 16.50 5.15 10.35
C ILE A 275 17.50 6.14 10.94
N ALA A 276 18.82 5.95 10.72
CA ALA A 276 19.86 6.85 11.20
C ALA A 276 19.71 8.27 10.63
N ASP A 277 19.39 8.40 9.35
CA ASP A 277 19.16 9.69 8.69
C ASP A 277 17.94 10.42 9.27
N LEU A 278 16.82 9.71 9.53
CA LEU A 278 15.64 10.30 10.16
C LEU A 278 15.91 10.80 11.59
N VAL A 279 16.80 10.13 12.32
CA VAL A 279 17.26 10.59 13.65
C VAL A 279 18.13 11.84 13.51
N LYS A 280 19.08 11.86 12.57
CA LYS A 280 19.96 13.00 12.29
C LYS A 280 19.15 14.23 11.84
N ASP A 281 18.16 14.03 11.00
CA ASP A 281 17.22 15.07 10.52
C ASP A 281 16.22 15.52 11.60
N LYS A 282 16.23 14.91 12.79
CA LYS A 282 15.31 15.17 13.91
C LYS A 282 13.83 14.92 13.55
N LYS A 283 13.55 14.10 12.54
CA LYS A 283 12.19 13.65 12.20
C LYS A 283 11.68 12.60 13.17
N ILE A 284 12.58 11.75 13.69
CA ILE A 284 12.31 10.82 14.78
C ILE A 284 13.19 11.20 15.97
N ASN A 285 12.55 11.57 17.08
CA ASN A 285 13.23 11.85 18.34
C ASN A 285 13.08 10.64 19.26
N GLY A 286 13.97 10.51 20.23
CA GLY A 286 13.89 9.46 21.28
C GLY A 286 14.80 8.26 21.04
N ILE A 287 15.46 8.13 19.90
CA ILE A 287 16.48 7.10 19.65
C ILE A 287 17.84 7.59 20.20
N SER A 288 18.54 6.73 20.94
CA SER A 288 19.88 7.00 21.46
C SER A 288 20.98 6.28 20.71
N ASP A 289 20.73 5.05 20.25
CA ASP A 289 21.67 4.23 19.50
C ASP A 289 20.95 3.27 18.54
N LEU A 290 21.64 2.85 17.50
CA LEU A 290 21.12 1.96 16.45
C LEU A 290 22.24 1.00 16.04
N ARG A 291 22.00 -0.31 16.20
CA ARG A 291 22.98 -1.35 15.87
C ARG A 291 22.33 -2.49 15.09
N ASP A 292 23.10 -3.07 14.21
CA ASP A 292 22.79 -4.36 13.59
C ASP A 292 23.59 -5.44 14.30
N GLU A 293 22.88 -6.32 15.00
CA GLU A 293 23.43 -7.46 15.76
C GLU A 293 23.07 -8.80 15.07
N SER A 294 22.70 -8.76 13.78
CA SER A 294 22.36 -9.97 13.03
C SER A 294 23.55 -10.90 12.91
N ASP A 295 23.32 -12.18 13.16
CA ASP A 295 24.32 -13.25 13.09
C ASP A 295 23.77 -14.50 12.41
N ARG A 296 24.39 -15.67 12.65
CA ARG A 296 23.96 -16.95 12.10
C ARG A 296 22.67 -17.50 12.72
N GLU A 297 22.27 -17.00 13.89
CA GLU A 297 21.04 -17.38 14.58
C GLU A 297 19.83 -16.62 14.03
N GLY A 298 20.06 -15.45 13.39
CA GLY A 298 19.00 -14.70 12.75
C GLY A 298 19.24 -13.20 12.63
N MET A 299 18.25 -12.52 12.10
CA MET A 299 18.23 -11.06 11.99
C MET A 299 17.94 -10.43 13.35
N ARG A 300 18.73 -9.42 13.75
CA ARG A 300 18.53 -8.67 14.98
C ARG A 300 18.97 -7.21 14.79
N ILE A 301 18.03 -6.30 14.57
CA ILE A 301 18.30 -4.86 14.58
C ILE A 301 17.90 -4.32 15.96
N VAL A 302 18.81 -3.67 16.66
CA VAL A 302 18.61 -3.12 18.01
C VAL A 302 18.55 -1.61 17.94
N ILE A 303 17.43 -1.04 18.37
CA ILE A 303 17.19 0.42 18.43
C ILE A 303 17.05 0.80 19.90
N GLU A 304 18.08 1.41 20.50
CA GLU A 304 18.04 1.86 21.89
C GLU A 304 17.34 3.21 21.99
N LEU A 305 16.49 3.34 23.00
CA LEU A 305 15.73 4.55 23.24
C LEU A 305 16.33 5.40 24.38
N LYS A 306 16.05 6.71 24.34
CA LYS A 306 16.31 7.61 25.46
C LYS A 306 15.34 7.30 26.60
N ARG A 307 15.70 7.63 27.85
CA ARG A 307 14.89 7.31 29.05
C ARG A 307 13.50 7.94 29.07
N ASP A 308 13.37 9.10 28.43
CA ASP A 308 12.15 9.90 28.34
C ASP A 308 11.32 9.60 27.11
N ALA A 309 11.75 8.69 26.25
CA ALA A 309 11.06 8.33 25.02
C ALA A 309 10.00 7.25 25.24
N ASN A 310 8.80 7.46 24.73
CA ASN A 310 7.77 6.42 24.68
C ASN A 310 8.08 5.43 23.55
N PRO A 311 8.33 4.13 23.83
CA PRO A 311 8.75 3.16 22.85
C PRO A 311 7.69 2.91 21.76
N ASN A 312 6.41 2.93 22.11
CA ASN A 312 5.33 2.72 21.15
C ASN A 312 5.23 3.88 20.16
N VAL A 313 5.40 5.13 20.62
CA VAL A 313 5.41 6.31 19.74
C VAL A 313 6.58 6.25 18.76
N VAL A 314 7.77 5.89 19.24
CA VAL A 314 8.95 5.75 18.37
C VAL A 314 8.74 4.62 17.36
N LEU A 315 8.23 3.46 17.79
CA LEU A 315 7.95 2.31 16.90
C LEU A 315 6.96 2.69 15.80
N ASN A 316 5.92 3.44 16.13
CA ASN A 316 4.94 3.87 15.12
C ASN A 316 5.49 4.92 14.15
N LEU A 317 6.34 5.82 14.64
CA LEU A 317 7.06 6.74 13.75
C LEU A 317 7.98 5.98 12.80
N LEU A 318 8.62 4.91 13.27
CA LEU A 318 9.42 4.02 12.42
C LEU A 318 8.57 3.34 11.36
N TYR A 319 7.40 2.78 11.71
CA TYR A 319 6.46 2.20 10.74
C TYR A 319 5.94 3.22 9.73
N LYS A 320 5.72 4.47 10.16
CA LYS A 320 5.21 5.54 9.30
C LYS A 320 6.24 6.11 8.31
N HIS A 321 7.50 6.20 8.72
CA HIS A 321 8.53 6.93 7.97
C HIS A 321 9.61 6.04 7.36
N THR A 322 9.61 4.76 7.63
CA THR A 322 10.61 3.81 7.12
C THR A 322 9.95 2.59 6.49
N LYS A 323 10.77 1.77 5.84
CA LYS A 323 10.34 0.47 5.31
C LYS A 323 10.23 -0.64 6.37
N MET A 324 10.18 -0.30 7.65
CA MET A 324 9.69 -1.24 8.68
C MET A 324 8.20 -1.58 8.46
N GLN A 325 7.47 -0.76 7.74
CA GLN A 325 6.18 -1.10 7.16
C GLN A 325 6.21 -0.67 5.69
N ASP A 326 5.88 -1.60 4.80
CA ASP A 326 5.82 -1.32 3.36
C ASP A 326 4.57 -1.97 2.74
N THR A 327 4.19 -1.54 1.56
CA THR A 327 3.07 -2.10 0.82
C THR A 327 3.58 -3.03 -0.26
N PHE A 328 2.99 -4.23 -0.37
CA PHE A 328 3.23 -5.16 -1.45
C PHE A 328 2.03 -5.16 -2.39
N GLY A 329 2.22 -4.62 -3.59
CA GLY A 329 1.19 -4.61 -4.62
C GLY A 329 1.12 -5.97 -5.32
N ILE A 330 0.01 -6.67 -5.20
CA ILE A 330 -0.21 -7.99 -5.82
C ILE A 330 -0.78 -7.79 -7.21
N ILE A 331 -0.13 -8.39 -8.21
CA ILE A 331 -0.62 -8.46 -9.60
C ILE A 331 -0.40 -9.90 -10.07
N MET A 332 -1.48 -10.66 -10.17
CA MET A 332 -1.45 -12.09 -10.51
C MET A 332 -1.54 -12.27 -12.03
N LEU A 333 -0.55 -11.75 -12.75
CA LEU A 333 -0.43 -11.83 -14.20
C LEU A 333 0.47 -13.01 -14.59
N ALA A 334 -0.02 -13.93 -15.41
CA ALA A 334 0.74 -15.07 -15.91
C ALA A 334 0.38 -15.37 -17.36
N LEU A 335 1.17 -16.21 -18.02
CA LEU A 335 0.88 -16.68 -19.39
C LEU A 335 -0.02 -17.90 -19.33
N VAL A 336 -1.17 -17.81 -20.02
CA VAL A 336 -2.06 -18.94 -20.33
C VAL A 336 -2.05 -19.09 -21.84
N ASP A 337 -1.59 -20.24 -22.33
CA ASP A 337 -1.43 -20.50 -23.77
C ASP A 337 -0.70 -19.38 -24.52
N ASN A 338 0.43 -18.93 -23.94
CA ASN A 338 1.26 -17.81 -24.44
C ASN A 338 0.55 -16.45 -24.50
N LYS A 339 -0.58 -16.27 -23.81
CA LYS A 339 -1.29 -14.99 -23.71
C LYS A 339 -1.21 -14.48 -22.26
N PRO A 340 -0.81 -13.23 -22.04
CA PRO A 340 -0.79 -12.66 -20.69
C PRO A 340 -2.22 -12.43 -20.19
N GLN A 341 -2.53 -12.95 -19.02
CA GLN A 341 -3.83 -12.82 -18.36
C GLN A 341 -3.66 -12.54 -16.88
N ILE A 342 -4.48 -11.62 -16.34
CA ILE A 342 -4.63 -11.43 -14.91
C ILE A 342 -5.60 -12.50 -14.42
N LEU A 343 -5.17 -13.31 -13.49
CA LEU A 343 -5.91 -14.48 -13.02
C LEU A 343 -6.27 -14.29 -11.55
N ASN A 344 -7.44 -14.73 -11.16
CA ASN A 344 -7.81 -14.89 -9.76
C ASN A 344 -7.22 -16.20 -9.18
N LEU A 345 -7.35 -16.41 -7.87
CA LEU A 345 -6.79 -17.59 -7.20
C LEU A 345 -7.33 -18.89 -7.77
N LYS A 346 -8.66 -18.98 -7.99
CA LYS A 346 -9.32 -20.18 -8.53
C LYS A 346 -8.83 -20.48 -9.95
N GLU A 347 -8.74 -19.46 -10.81
CA GLU A 347 -8.28 -19.63 -12.19
C GLU A 347 -6.84 -20.16 -12.27
N ILE A 348 -5.94 -19.70 -11.40
CA ILE A 348 -4.57 -20.23 -11.34
C ILE A 348 -4.58 -21.72 -10.99
N LEU A 349 -5.34 -22.12 -9.98
CA LEU A 349 -5.43 -23.51 -9.55
C LEU A 349 -6.12 -24.41 -10.58
N VAL A 350 -7.16 -23.90 -11.26
CA VAL A 350 -7.83 -24.64 -12.36
C VAL A 350 -6.84 -24.91 -13.50
N ASN A 351 -6.13 -23.87 -13.97
CA ASN A 351 -5.12 -24.06 -15.02
C ASN A 351 -4.02 -25.06 -14.62
N TYR A 352 -3.62 -25.03 -13.35
CA TYR A 352 -2.66 -26.00 -12.83
C TYR A 352 -3.21 -27.43 -12.83
N VAL A 353 -4.44 -27.65 -12.32
CA VAL A 353 -5.07 -28.97 -12.28
C VAL A 353 -5.29 -29.53 -13.69
N ASP A 354 -5.76 -28.71 -14.63
CA ASP A 354 -5.95 -29.12 -16.02
C ASP A 354 -4.62 -29.48 -16.70
N PHE A 355 -3.56 -28.76 -16.38
CA PHE A 355 -2.22 -29.12 -16.83
C PHE A 355 -1.75 -30.44 -16.20
N GLN A 356 -1.98 -30.70 -14.92
CA GLN A 356 -1.62 -31.96 -14.28
C GLN A 356 -2.40 -33.16 -14.87
N LYS A 357 -3.67 -32.96 -15.22
CA LYS A 357 -4.43 -33.98 -15.97
C LYS A 357 -3.68 -34.38 -17.26
N GLN A 358 -3.22 -33.39 -18.03
CA GLN A 358 -2.48 -33.62 -19.27
C GLN A 358 -1.15 -34.38 -19.00
N VAL A 359 -0.37 -33.91 -17.99
CA VAL A 359 0.91 -34.54 -17.62
C VAL A 359 0.74 -36.01 -17.21
N ILE A 360 -0.25 -36.28 -16.36
CA ILE A 360 -0.47 -37.66 -15.87
C ILE A 360 -1.05 -38.52 -16.99
N THR A 361 -1.95 -38.03 -17.81
CA THR A 361 -2.47 -38.77 -18.96
C THR A 361 -1.34 -39.17 -19.92
N ARG A 362 -0.47 -38.24 -20.31
CA ARG A 362 0.68 -38.50 -21.20
C ARG A 362 1.68 -39.49 -20.57
N ARG A 363 2.01 -39.25 -19.29
CA ARG A 363 2.87 -40.19 -18.54
C ARG A 363 2.28 -41.60 -18.51
N THR A 364 1.01 -41.70 -18.15
CA THR A 364 0.33 -42.99 -18.06
C THR A 364 0.26 -43.70 -19.42
N GLN A 365 0.01 -42.94 -20.49
CA GLN A 365 0.04 -43.50 -21.86
C GLN A 365 1.44 -43.97 -22.26
N PHE A 366 2.49 -43.19 -21.91
CA PHE A 366 3.87 -43.60 -22.15
C PHE A 366 4.24 -44.90 -21.41
N GLU A 367 3.88 -44.98 -20.12
CA GLU A 367 4.10 -46.16 -19.29
C GLU A 367 3.30 -47.36 -19.79
N LEU A 368 2.04 -47.13 -20.21
CA LEU A 368 1.20 -48.18 -20.82
C LEU A 368 1.84 -48.71 -22.08
N ASN A 369 2.22 -47.86 -23.01
CA ASN A 369 2.85 -48.28 -24.25
C ASN A 369 4.12 -49.10 -23.97
N LYS A 370 4.95 -48.68 -23.04
CA LYS A 370 6.17 -49.38 -22.65
C LYS A 370 5.89 -50.70 -21.97
N ALA A 371 4.87 -50.76 -21.12
CA ALA A 371 4.44 -52.01 -20.43
C ALA A 371 3.85 -52.99 -21.43
N GLU A 372 2.99 -52.54 -22.38
CA GLU A 372 2.43 -53.37 -23.43
C GLU A 372 3.52 -53.90 -24.38
N GLU A 373 4.49 -53.08 -24.79
CA GLU A 373 5.62 -53.54 -25.59
C GLU A 373 6.44 -54.64 -24.87
N ARG A 374 6.65 -54.46 -23.54
CA ARG A 374 7.38 -55.44 -22.76
C ARG A 374 6.58 -56.75 -22.56
N ALA A 375 5.27 -56.61 -22.24
CA ALA A 375 4.37 -57.77 -22.11
C ALA A 375 4.27 -58.53 -23.40
N HIS A 376 4.19 -57.85 -24.55
CA HIS A 376 4.20 -58.45 -25.87
C HIS A 376 5.46 -59.29 -26.14
N ILE A 377 6.64 -58.80 -25.75
CA ILE A 377 7.89 -59.57 -25.86
C ILE A 377 7.86 -60.78 -24.94
N LEU A 378 7.42 -60.63 -23.67
CA LEU A 378 7.34 -61.73 -22.73
C LEU A 378 6.35 -62.82 -23.16
N GLU A 379 5.23 -62.45 -23.78
CA GLU A 379 4.27 -63.36 -24.36
C GLU A 379 4.92 -64.24 -25.43
N GLY A 380 5.70 -63.64 -26.34
CA GLY A 380 6.47 -64.38 -27.33
C GLY A 380 7.50 -65.36 -26.72
N LEU A 381 8.20 -64.86 -25.67
CA LEU A 381 9.16 -65.72 -24.94
C LEU A 381 8.44 -66.88 -24.21
N ARG A 382 7.25 -66.71 -23.69
CA ARG A 382 6.42 -67.70 -23.05
C ARG A 382 6.03 -68.79 -24.05
N ILE A 383 5.53 -68.38 -25.25
CA ILE A 383 5.21 -69.27 -26.34
C ILE A 383 6.45 -70.11 -26.75
N ALA A 384 7.62 -69.45 -26.81
CA ALA A 384 8.87 -70.17 -27.17
C ALA A 384 9.34 -71.15 -26.07
N LEU A 385 9.15 -70.83 -24.81
CA LEU A 385 9.51 -71.71 -23.67
C LEU A 385 8.56 -72.85 -23.54
N ASP A 386 7.28 -72.71 -23.89
CA ASP A 386 6.30 -73.80 -23.91
C ASP A 386 6.57 -74.79 -25.06
N ASN A 387 7.23 -74.34 -26.14
CA ASN A 387 7.57 -75.15 -27.32
C ASN A 387 9.09 -75.20 -27.55
N ILE A 388 9.87 -75.25 -26.46
CA ILE A 388 11.33 -75.11 -26.49
C ILE A 388 12.06 -76.04 -27.43
N ASP A 389 11.66 -77.29 -27.47
CA ASP A 389 12.30 -78.30 -28.32
C ASP A 389 12.11 -77.98 -29.80
N GLU A 390 10.91 -77.53 -30.20
CA GLU A 390 10.62 -77.16 -31.55
C GLU A 390 11.38 -75.86 -31.94
N VAL A 391 11.44 -74.88 -31.08
CA VAL A 391 12.20 -73.65 -31.27
C VAL A 391 13.70 -73.95 -31.46
N ILE A 392 14.29 -74.79 -30.61
CA ILE A 392 15.69 -75.23 -30.77
C ILE A 392 15.92 -75.92 -32.10
N ASN A 393 14.98 -76.82 -32.52
CA ASN A 393 15.07 -77.47 -33.80
C ASN A 393 15.02 -76.49 -35.00
N ILE A 394 14.13 -75.54 -34.98
CA ILE A 394 14.05 -74.51 -36.01
C ILE A 394 15.39 -73.76 -36.05
N LEU A 395 15.92 -73.27 -34.90
CA LEU A 395 17.15 -72.53 -34.83
C LEU A 395 18.36 -73.33 -35.37
N ARG A 396 18.45 -74.63 -35.07
CA ARG A 396 19.55 -75.50 -35.53
C ARG A 396 19.50 -75.79 -37.01
N ASN A 397 18.30 -75.91 -37.60
CA ASN A 397 18.11 -76.22 -39.00
C ASN A 397 18.08 -75.05 -39.93
N SER A 398 17.99 -73.85 -39.45
CA SER A 398 17.97 -72.60 -40.24
C SER A 398 19.40 -72.23 -40.66
N LYS A 399 19.57 -71.92 -41.95
CA LYS A 399 20.88 -71.57 -42.50
C LYS A 399 21.30 -70.10 -42.15
N THR A 400 20.35 -69.16 -41.92
CA THR A 400 20.58 -67.79 -41.53
C THR A 400 19.61 -67.39 -40.44
N THR A 401 19.92 -66.26 -39.74
CA THR A 401 19.08 -65.67 -38.66
C THR A 401 17.74 -65.23 -39.21
N GLU A 402 17.72 -64.70 -40.44
CA GLU A 402 16.51 -64.24 -41.13
C GLU A 402 15.54 -65.34 -41.41
N VAL A 403 16.06 -66.54 -41.94
CA VAL A 403 15.26 -67.73 -42.19
C VAL A 403 14.72 -68.27 -40.87
N ALA A 404 15.52 -68.33 -39.81
CA ALA A 404 15.06 -68.75 -38.50
C ALA A 404 13.92 -67.89 -37.99
N LYS A 405 14.06 -66.54 -38.15
CA LYS A 405 13.07 -65.54 -37.77
C LYS A 405 11.75 -65.68 -38.49
N GLU A 406 11.80 -65.82 -39.82
CA GLU A 406 10.61 -66.01 -40.66
C GLU A 406 9.90 -67.36 -40.29
N THR A 407 10.65 -68.39 -40.09
CA THR A 407 10.09 -69.71 -39.70
C THR A 407 9.43 -69.65 -38.34
N LEU A 408 10.01 -68.98 -37.36
CA LEU A 408 9.38 -68.72 -36.04
C LEU A 408 8.10 -67.96 -36.14
N ILE A 409 8.09 -66.90 -36.99
CA ILE A 409 6.90 -66.06 -37.19
C ILE A 409 5.76 -66.93 -37.83
N ASP A 410 6.06 -67.61 -38.86
CA ASP A 410 5.06 -68.39 -39.59
C ASP A 410 4.54 -69.59 -38.73
N ARG A 411 5.39 -70.21 -37.93
CA ARG A 411 5.04 -71.44 -37.17
C ARG A 411 4.21 -71.08 -35.91
N PHE A 412 4.55 -70.01 -35.18
CA PHE A 412 3.95 -69.69 -33.87
C PHE A 412 3.07 -68.42 -33.94
N GLY A 413 2.92 -67.77 -35.07
CA GLY A 413 2.14 -66.56 -35.23
C GLY A 413 2.77 -65.38 -34.49
N LEU A 414 4.09 -65.38 -34.36
CA LEU A 414 4.81 -64.32 -33.60
C LEU A 414 4.97 -63.05 -34.43
N SER A 415 5.06 -61.91 -33.73
CA SER A 415 5.46 -60.71 -34.37
C SER A 415 6.98 -60.66 -34.63
N ASP A 416 7.43 -59.73 -35.48
CA ASP A 416 8.82 -59.52 -35.78
C ASP A 416 9.65 -59.18 -34.50
N LYS A 417 9.14 -58.38 -33.61
CA LYS A 417 9.78 -58.07 -32.31
C LYS A 417 9.86 -59.30 -31.40
N GLN A 418 8.83 -60.14 -31.35
CA GLN A 418 8.82 -61.36 -30.52
C GLN A 418 9.82 -62.39 -31.07
N ALA A 419 9.83 -62.61 -32.36
CA ALA A 419 10.78 -63.53 -33.01
C ALA A 419 12.24 -63.10 -32.82
N GLN A 420 12.51 -61.81 -32.93
CA GLN A 420 13.83 -61.21 -32.65
C GLN A 420 14.25 -61.43 -31.21
N ALA A 421 13.35 -61.22 -30.23
CA ALA A 421 13.62 -61.47 -28.83
C ALA A 421 13.92 -62.93 -28.49
N ILE A 422 13.29 -63.85 -29.19
CA ILE A 422 13.57 -65.26 -29.07
C ILE A 422 14.97 -65.59 -29.62
N LEU A 423 15.36 -64.99 -30.75
CA LEU A 423 16.70 -65.19 -31.34
C LEU A 423 17.80 -64.65 -30.43
N ASP A 424 17.55 -63.53 -29.78
CA ASP A 424 18.49 -62.90 -28.85
C ASP A 424 18.49 -63.53 -27.44
N MET A 425 17.67 -64.59 -27.20
CA MET A 425 17.53 -65.21 -25.92
C MET A 425 18.79 -66.03 -25.57
N ARG A 426 19.36 -65.67 -24.40
CA ARG A 426 20.52 -66.45 -23.89
C ARG A 426 20.11 -67.82 -23.40
N LEU A 427 20.91 -68.84 -23.63
CA LEU A 427 20.70 -70.26 -23.20
C LEU A 427 20.42 -70.38 -21.69
N ARG A 428 20.96 -69.47 -20.87
CA ARG A 428 20.68 -69.41 -19.43
C ARG A 428 19.20 -69.24 -19.12
N ARG A 429 18.41 -68.54 -19.96
CA ARG A 429 16.97 -68.29 -19.78
C ARG A 429 16.08 -69.50 -20.02
N LEU A 430 16.64 -70.64 -20.47
CA LEU A 430 15.92 -71.87 -20.67
C LEU A 430 15.75 -72.76 -19.41
N THR A 431 16.27 -72.27 -18.27
CA THR A 431 16.13 -73.02 -17.00
C THR A 431 14.73 -72.83 -16.40
N GLY A 432 14.23 -73.82 -15.64
CA GLY A 432 12.90 -73.74 -15.00
C GLY A 432 12.70 -72.56 -14.12
N LEU A 433 13.72 -72.13 -13.35
CA LEU A 433 13.69 -70.93 -12.51
C LEU A 433 13.55 -69.63 -13.32
N GLU A 434 14.10 -69.58 -14.51
CA GLU A 434 13.96 -68.37 -15.35
C GLU A 434 12.60 -68.31 -16.04
N ARG A 435 11.98 -69.48 -16.30
CA ARG A 435 10.60 -69.56 -16.78
C ARG A 435 9.61 -68.98 -15.76
N GLU A 436 9.73 -69.44 -14.49
CA GLU A 436 8.90 -68.84 -13.40
C GLU A 436 9.04 -67.36 -13.31
N LYS A 437 10.26 -66.82 -13.42
CA LYS A 437 10.47 -65.34 -13.41
C LYS A 437 9.82 -64.63 -14.59
N ILE A 438 9.83 -65.23 -15.78
CA ILE A 438 9.16 -64.65 -16.95
C ILE A 438 7.64 -64.61 -16.75
N GLU A 439 7.09 -65.68 -16.16
CA GLU A 439 5.67 -65.74 -15.83
C GLU A 439 5.26 -64.70 -14.76
N GLU A 440 6.09 -64.62 -13.69
CA GLU A 440 5.89 -63.58 -12.64
C GLU A 440 5.97 -62.20 -13.24
N GLU A 441 7.01 -61.85 -14.02
CA GLU A 441 7.18 -60.55 -14.68
C GLU A 441 5.99 -60.23 -15.61
N TYR A 442 5.50 -61.27 -16.37
CA TYR A 442 4.34 -61.10 -17.25
C TYR A 442 3.07 -60.75 -16.45
N ASN A 443 2.79 -61.49 -15.38
CA ASN A 443 1.62 -61.29 -14.54
C ASN A 443 1.68 -59.95 -13.81
N GLU A 444 2.83 -59.51 -13.31
CA GLU A 444 3.03 -58.18 -12.73
C GLU A 444 2.76 -57.08 -13.75
N LEU A 445 3.28 -57.22 -14.98
CA LEU A 445 3.03 -56.27 -16.07
C LEU A 445 1.55 -56.23 -16.46
N MET A 446 0.85 -57.34 -16.51
CA MET A 446 -0.59 -57.36 -16.82
C MET A 446 -1.40 -56.59 -15.77
N ASN A 447 -1.07 -56.74 -14.47
CA ASN A 447 -1.69 -55.95 -13.39
C ASN A 447 -1.38 -54.46 -13.55
N ILE A 448 -0.14 -54.07 -13.91
CA ILE A 448 0.25 -52.70 -14.18
C ILE A 448 -0.54 -52.14 -15.39
N ILE A 449 -0.64 -52.88 -16.49
CA ILE A 449 -1.38 -52.50 -17.69
C ILE A 449 -2.86 -52.26 -17.36
N GLU A 450 -3.47 -53.15 -16.59
CA GLU A 450 -4.87 -52.99 -16.17
C GLU A 450 -5.06 -51.70 -15.36
N ARG A 451 -4.20 -51.47 -14.36
CA ARG A 451 -4.23 -50.22 -13.56
C ARG A 451 -4.00 -48.98 -14.42
N LEU A 452 -3.04 -48.98 -15.35
CA LEU A 452 -2.79 -47.84 -16.24
C LEU A 452 -3.99 -47.58 -17.16
N LYS A 453 -4.67 -48.64 -17.64
CA LYS A 453 -5.90 -48.52 -18.43
C LYS A 453 -7.07 -47.93 -17.60
N GLU A 454 -7.20 -48.32 -16.35
CA GLU A 454 -8.17 -47.78 -15.43
C GLU A 454 -7.97 -46.27 -15.24
N ILE A 455 -6.71 -45.80 -15.02
CA ILE A 455 -6.38 -44.36 -14.87
C ILE A 455 -6.77 -43.59 -16.13
N LEU A 456 -6.52 -44.12 -17.33
CA LEU A 456 -6.86 -43.47 -18.58
C LEU A 456 -8.37 -43.50 -18.90
N SER A 457 -9.11 -44.45 -18.35
CA SER A 457 -10.56 -44.59 -18.61
C SER A 457 -11.45 -43.72 -17.72
N SER A 458 -10.96 -43.27 -16.56
CA SER A 458 -11.76 -42.54 -15.56
C SER A 458 -11.06 -41.26 -15.10
N GLU A 459 -11.72 -40.13 -15.31
CA GLU A 459 -11.25 -38.83 -14.80
C GLU A 459 -11.20 -38.78 -13.26
N GLU A 460 -12.09 -39.52 -12.59
CA GLU A 460 -12.11 -39.59 -11.12
C GLU A 460 -10.85 -40.28 -10.60
N ILE A 461 -10.44 -41.41 -11.23
CA ILE A 461 -9.22 -42.11 -10.88
C ILE A 461 -7.98 -41.25 -11.19
N LEU A 462 -7.97 -40.58 -12.32
CA LEU A 462 -6.91 -39.65 -12.72
C LEU A 462 -6.73 -38.53 -11.68
N LEU A 463 -7.82 -37.91 -11.25
CA LEU A 463 -7.83 -36.88 -10.20
C LEU A 463 -7.37 -37.45 -8.85
N GLY A 464 -7.72 -38.72 -8.56
CA GLY A 464 -7.23 -39.45 -7.39
C GLY A 464 -5.70 -39.55 -7.39
N VAL A 465 -5.09 -39.87 -8.52
CA VAL A 465 -3.62 -39.92 -8.67
C VAL A 465 -2.99 -38.54 -8.43
N ILE A 466 -3.59 -37.46 -8.97
CA ILE A 466 -3.11 -36.10 -8.73
C ILE A 466 -3.11 -35.78 -7.23
N LYS A 467 -4.20 -36.10 -6.52
CA LYS A 467 -4.30 -35.89 -5.07
C LYS A 467 -3.25 -36.68 -4.29
N GLU A 468 -3.04 -37.95 -4.60
CA GLU A 468 -2.04 -38.77 -3.94
C GLU A 468 -0.63 -38.20 -4.11
N GLU A 469 -0.30 -37.70 -5.30
CA GLU A 469 0.99 -37.09 -5.57
C GLU A 469 1.16 -35.75 -4.86
N LEU A 470 0.13 -34.89 -4.82
CA LEU A 470 0.15 -33.64 -4.07
C LEU A 470 0.31 -33.90 -2.56
N LEU A 471 -0.38 -34.89 -2.00
CA LEU A 471 -0.25 -35.29 -0.59
C LEU A 471 1.16 -35.84 -0.29
N GLU A 472 1.77 -36.57 -1.23
CA GLU A 472 3.16 -37.00 -1.09
C GLU A 472 4.12 -35.82 -1.00
N ILE A 473 3.96 -34.82 -1.88
CA ILE A 473 4.74 -33.58 -1.89
C ILE A 473 4.53 -32.82 -0.57
N LYS A 474 3.29 -32.64 -0.13
CA LYS A 474 2.96 -31.99 1.15
C LYS A 474 3.69 -32.68 2.30
N ARG A 475 3.59 -33.99 2.41
CA ARG A 475 4.24 -34.79 3.49
C ARG A 475 5.76 -34.61 3.51
N LYS A 476 6.41 -34.48 2.34
CA LYS A 476 7.86 -34.40 2.22
C LYS A 476 8.44 -33.00 2.44
N TYR A 477 7.72 -31.93 2.04
CA TYR A 477 8.27 -30.60 1.88
C TYR A 477 7.49 -29.50 2.59
N SER A 478 6.31 -29.79 3.18
CA SER A 478 5.55 -28.79 3.91
C SER A 478 6.27 -28.36 5.18
N ASP A 479 6.24 -27.08 5.45
CA ASP A 479 6.73 -26.41 6.66
C ASP A 479 5.65 -25.50 7.24
N GLU A 480 5.92 -24.91 8.39
CA GLU A 480 5.03 -23.95 9.01
C GLU A 480 5.02 -22.61 8.27
N ARG A 481 3.89 -21.91 8.36
CA ARG A 481 3.76 -20.54 7.86
C ARG A 481 4.73 -19.62 8.60
N ARG A 482 5.46 -18.80 7.87
CA ARG A 482 6.40 -17.80 8.41
C ARG A 482 5.71 -16.46 8.66
N THR A 483 4.91 -16.00 7.71
CA THR A 483 4.25 -14.68 7.78
C THR A 483 2.98 -14.75 8.61
N VAL A 484 2.88 -13.89 9.63
CA VAL A 484 1.67 -13.76 10.46
C VAL A 484 0.66 -12.86 9.74
N ILE A 485 -0.63 -13.22 9.83
CA ILE A 485 -1.73 -12.41 9.28
C ILE A 485 -2.57 -11.90 10.45
N GLU A 486 -2.53 -10.60 10.70
CA GLU A 486 -3.38 -9.95 11.69
C GLU A 486 -4.72 -9.54 11.08
N LYS A 487 -5.82 -9.91 11.75
CA LYS A 487 -7.19 -9.64 11.27
C LYS A 487 -7.62 -8.17 11.42
N SER A 488 -6.87 -7.38 12.16
CA SER A 488 -7.21 -5.98 12.42
C SER A 488 -6.94 -5.12 11.19
N ASN A 489 -8.01 -4.51 10.67
CA ASN A 489 -7.94 -3.48 9.61
C ASN A 489 -7.66 -2.08 10.17
N GLN A 490 -7.50 -1.94 11.48
CA GLN A 490 -7.21 -0.65 12.07
C GLN A 490 -5.75 -0.30 11.81
N ASP A 491 -5.56 0.71 10.97
CA ASP A 491 -4.35 1.53 11.08
C ASP A 491 -4.29 1.95 12.55
N ILE A 492 -3.24 1.58 13.26
CA ILE A 492 -2.96 2.20 14.54
C ILE A 492 -2.70 3.67 14.19
N ASP A 493 -3.72 4.49 14.32
CA ASP A 493 -3.53 5.92 14.20
C ASP A 493 -2.63 6.35 15.35
N ILE A 494 -1.77 7.32 15.11
CA ILE A 494 -0.94 7.93 16.17
C ILE A 494 -1.85 8.36 17.33
N GLU A 495 -3.10 8.63 17.04
CA GLU A 495 -4.14 8.96 18.00
C GLU A 495 -4.39 7.88 19.05
N ASP A 496 -4.40 6.60 18.65
CA ASP A 496 -4.64 5.48 19.58
C ASP A 496 -3.53 5.31 20.62
N LEU A 497 -2.41 6.02 20.44
CA LEU A 497 -1.24 5.94 21.32
C LEU A 497 -1.02 7.20 22.14
N ILE A 498 -1.78 8.25 21.87
CA ILE A 498 -1.76 9.50 22.63
C ILE A 498 -2.93 9.43 23.60
N GLN A 499 -2.66 9.50 24.88
CA GLN A 499 -3.72 9.58 25.86
C GLN A 499 -4.62 10.78 25.57
N GLU A 500 -5.92 10.55 25.41
CA GLU A 500 -6.90 11.63 25.29
C GLU A 500 -6.91 12.42 26.60
N GLN A 501 -6.59 13.70 26.54
CA GLN A 501 -6.59 14.61 27.68
C GLN A 501 -6.98 16.01 27.21
N GLU A 502 -7.56 16.78 28.12
CA GLU A 502 -7.86 18.18 27.87
C GLU A 502 -6.58 19.00 27.89
N VAL A 503 -6.47 19.89 26.90
CA VAL A 503 -5.31 20.77 26.74
C VAL A 503 -5.75 22.19 26.43
N VAL A 504 -5.02 23.14 26.95
CA VAL A 504 -5.18 24.55 26.66
C VAL A 504 -4.23 24.93 25.53
N ILE A 505 -4.78 25.43 24.44
CA ILE A 505 -4.01 25.95 23.32
C ILE A 505 -4.05 27.47 23.36
N THR A 506 -2.87 28.07 23.23
CA THR A 506 -2.67 29.51 23.23
C THR A 506 -2.01 29.91 21.92
N LEU A 507 -2.61 30.90 21.21
CA LEU A 507 -2.06 31.48 19.98
C LEU A 507 -1.94 33.01 20.15
N THR A 508 -0.76 33.54 19.82
CA THR A 508 -0.53 34.99 19.83
C THR A 508 -0.78 35.61 18.46
N ASN A 509 -1.00 36.94 18.43
CA ASN A 509 -1.15 37.71 17.20
C ASN A 509 0.09 37.61 16.27
N SER A 510 1.28 37.45 16.83
CA SER A 510 2.51 37.19 16.06
C SER A 510 2.66 35.74 15.59
N GLY A 511 1.65 34.88 15.80
CA GLY A 511 1.60 33.48 15.33
C GLY A 511 2.36 32.48 16.19
N TYR A 512 2.70 32.76 17.46
CA TYR A 512 3.27 31.79 18.38
C TYR A 512 2.18 30.95 19.00
N ILE A 513 2.29 29.63 18.84
CA ILE A 513 1.33 28.64 19.36
C ILE A 513 2.02 27.70 20.34
N LYS A 514 1.30 27.27 21.37
CA LYS A 514 1.70 26.23 22.31
C LYS A 514 0.50 25.50 22.88
N ARG A 515 0.77 24.33 23.41
CA ARG A 515 -0.15 23.48 24.14
C ARG A 515 0.32 23.30 25.58
N ILE A 516 -0.60 23.27 26.53
CA ILE A 516 -0.34 22.99 27.95
C ILE A 516 -1.46 22.05 28.43
N SER A 517 -1.16 21.05 29.28
CA SER A 517 -2.19 20.25 29.93
C SER A 517 -3.13 21.14 30.77
N ALA A 518 -4.44 20.90 30.67
CA ALA A 518 -5.44 21.65 31.43
C ALA A 518 -5.22 21.51 32.95
N ASP A 519 -4.71 20.37 33.41
CA ASP A 519 -4.37 20.12 34.83
C ASP A 519 -3.33 21.08 35.40
N THR A 520 -2.54 21.74 34.54
CA THR A 520 -1.54 22.75 34.95
C THR A 520 -2.17 24.05 35.43
N TYR A 521 -3.44 24.29 35.09
CA TYR A 521 -4.21 25.45 35.53
C TYR A 521 -5.13 25.04 36.68
N SER A 522 -4.59 25.03 37.90
CA SER A 522 -5.42 24.80 39.09
C SER A 522 -6.37 25.97 39.33
N ALA A 523 -7.64 25.66 39.63
CA ALA A 523 -8.65 26.65 39.95
C ALA A 523 -8.22 27.52 41.16
N GLN A 524 -8.14 28.82 40.97
CA GLN A 524 -7.86 29.78 42.05
C GLN A 524 -9.14 30.31 42.68
N ARG A 525 -9.12 30.49 44.01
CA ARG A 525 -10.24 31.08 44.76
C ARG A 525 -10.39 32.57 44.40
N ARG A 526 -11.65 33.09 44.50
CA ARG A 526 -11.97 34.53 44.28
C ARG A 526 -10.96 35.44 45.00
N GLY A 527 -10.38 36.38 44.27
CA GLY A 527 -9.40 37.36 44.76
C GLY A 527 -7.93 36.95 44.55
N GLY A 528 -7.62 35.88 43.89
CA GLY A 528 -6.27 35.50 43.49
C GLY A 528 -5.67 36.43 42.46
N LYS A 529 -4.34 36.65 42.50
CA LYS A 529 -3.60 37.34 41.44
C LYS A 529 -3.61 36.42 40.21
N GLY A 530 -4.10 36.92 39.06
CA GLY A 530 -4.09 36.20 37.79
C GLY A 530 -2.71 35.60 37.49
N ILE A 531 -2.72 34.47 36.80
CA ILE A 531 -1.49 33.76 36.44
C ILE A 531 -1.08 34.15 35.02
N GLN A 532 0.18 34.55 34.83
CA GLN A 532 0.72 34.88 33.52
C GLN A 532 0.78 33.60 32.66
N ALA A 533 0.01 33.57 31.58
CA ALA A 533 -0.13 32.39 30.71
C ALA A 533 1.03 32.27 29.72
N MET A 534 1.70 33.34 29.35
CA MET A 534 2.76 33.34 28.34
C MET A 534 3.65 34.60 28.49
N THR A 535 4.94 34.46 28.16
CA THR A 535 5.84 35.59 28.00
C THR A 535 5.82 36.03 26.53
N THR A 536 5.30 37.22 26.25
CA THR A 536 5.22 37.77 24.90
C THR A 536 6.36 38.77 24.66
N LYS A 537 6.65 39.14 23.40
CA LYS A 537 7.50 40.26 23.04
C LYS A 537 6.75 41.54 23.35
N GLU A 538 7.44 42.71 23.38
CA GLU A 538 6.86 44.03 23.75
C GLU A 538 5.62 44.40 22.93
N ASP A 539 5.51 43.92 21.66
CA ASP A 539 4.38 44.21 20.73
C ASP A 539 3.48 43.01 20.43
N ASP A 540 3.60 41.88 21.17
CA ASP A 540 2.83 40.63 20.92
C ASP A 540 1.84 40.38 22.08
N PHE A 541 0.64 39.93 21.76
CA PHE A 541 -0.39 39.58 22.75
C PHE A 541 -1.08 38.29 22.38
N VAL A 542 -1.69 37.62 23.37
CA VAL A 542 -2.46 36.41 23.19
C VAL A 542 -3.79 36.77 22.51
N GLU A 543 -4.02 36.24 21.33
CA GLU A 543 -5.23 36.49 20.54
C GLU A 543 -6.28 35.40 20.72
N HIS A 544 -5.84 34.11 20.76
CA HIS A 544 -6.73 32.98 20.94
C HIS A 544 -6.24 32.10 22.09
N VAL A 545 -7.18 31.76 22.99
CA VAL A 545 -7.02 30.72 24.02
C VAL A 545 -8.27 29.89 24.00
N PHE A 546 -8.11 28.57 23.94
CA PHE A 546 -9.24 27.62 24.02
C PHE A 546 -8.81 26.29 24.57
N VAL A 547 -9.76 25.61 25.24
CA VAL A 547 -9.60 24.25 25.74
C VAL A 547 -10.07 23.28 24.66
N THR A 548 -9.36 22.20 24.47
CA THR A 548 -9.71 21.17 23.52
C THR A 548 -9.12 19.82 23.91
N SER A 549 -9.64 18.71 23.34
CA SER A 549 -9.02 17.38 23.48
C SER A 549 -7.76 17.30 22.60
N THR A 550 -6.75 16.56 23.06
CA THR A 550 -5.56 16.21 22.26
C THR A 550 -5.90 15.64 20.88
N HIS A 551 -7.05 14.96 20.74
CA HIS A 551 -7.54 14.31 19.52
C HIS A 551 -8.39 15.21 18.61
N SER A 552 -8.67 16.46 19.01
CA SER A 552 -9.47 17.39 18.21
C SER A 552 -8.69 17.91 17.00
N ASP A 553 -9.41 18.15 15.89
CA ASP A 553 -8.90 18.88 14.74
C ASP A 553 -8.88 20.38 15.02
N ILE A 554 -7.77 21.05 14.78
CA ILE A 554 -7.65 22.50 14.84
C ILE A 554 -7.59 23.04 13.43
N LEU A 555 -8.58 23.88 13.09
CA LEU A 555 -8.71 24.53 11.80
C LEU A 555 -8.26 25.98 11.90
N PHE A 556 -7.27 26.37 11.09
CA PHE A 556 -6.73 27.73 11.00
C PHE A 556 -7.21 28.36 9.70
N PHE A 557 -7.97 29.43 9.80
CA PHE A 557 -8.49 30.16 8.65
C PHE A 557 -7.69 31.46 8.45
N THR A 558 -7.26 31.70 7.22
CA THR A 558 -6.50 32.91 6.87
C THR A 558 -7.40 34.01 6.29
N ASN A 559 -6.93 35.23 6.35
CA ASN A 559 -7.60 36.39 5.73
C ASN A 559 -7.81 36.23 4.21
N ARG A 560 -7.03 35.35 3.56
CA ARG A 560 -7.17 34.98 2.13
C ARG A 560 -8.22 33.91 1.87
N GLY A 561 -8.96 33.46 2.90
CA GLY A 561 -9.99 32.42 2.77
C GLY A 561 -9.48 31.00 2.62
N ARG A 562 -8.23 30.73 2.98
CA ARG A 562 -7.67 29.39 3.05
C ARG A 562 -7.84 28.80 4.43
N VAL A 563 -7.89 27.47 4.51
CA VAL A 563 -7.95 26.72 5.76
C VAL A 563 -6.83 25.69 5.81
N TYR A 564 -6.19 25.60 6.96
CA TYR A 564 -5.19 24.58 7.30
C TYR A 564 -5.70 23.78 8.49
N LYS A 565 -5.27 22.53 8.58
CA LYS A 565 -5.66 21.60 9.64
C LYS A 565 -4.44 20.97 10.26
N ILE A 566 -4.40 20.94 11.59
CA ILE A 566 -3.50 20.11 12.39
C ILE A 566 -4.29 19.46 13.52
N ARG A 567 -3.78 18.34 14.06
CA ARG A 567 -4.31 17.76 15.29
C ARG A 567 -3.80 18.52 16.52
N ALA A 568 -4.62 18.60 17.57
CA ALA A 568 -4.22 19.31 18.79
C ALA A 568 -2.95 18.72 19.42
N TYR A 569 -2.72 17.40 19.33
CA TYR A 569 -1.51 16.77 19.80
C TYR A 569 -0.25 17.13 19.01
N GLU A 570 -0.37 17.61 17.77
CA GLU A 570 0.75 18.08 16.95
C GLU A 570 1.29 19.43 17.43
N VAL A 571 0.48 20.20 18.17
CA VAL A 571 0.94 21.46 18.78
C VAL A 571 1.97 21.13 19.87
N PRO A 572 3.18 21.74 19.82
CA PRO A 572 4.23 21.44 20.79
C PRO A 572 3.80 21.73 22.23
N ASP A 573 4.07 20.78 23.11
CA ASP A 573 3.93 20.98 24.55
C ASP A 573 5.00 21.97 25.04
N ALA A 574 4.62 22.90 25.86
CA ALA A 574 5.55 23.91 26.34
C ALA A 574 5.16 24.38 27.73
N GLY A 575 6.16 24.69 28.54
CA GLY A 575 5.94 25.20 29.89
C GLY A 575 5.10 26.48 29.90
N ARG A 576 4.45 26.78 31.06
CA ARG A 576 3.52 27.86 31.24
C ARG A 576 4.04 29.22 30.76
N THR A 577 5.30 29.57 31.05
CA THR A 577 5.94 30.84 30.68
C THR A 577 6.62 30.81 29.32
N ALA A 578 6.71 29.64 28.67
CA ALA A 578 7.38 29.49 27.37
C ALA A 578 6.63 30.25 26.26
N LYS A 579 7.39 30.76 25.29
CA LYS A 579 6.88 31.51 24.15
C LYS A 579 6.12 30.66 23.13
N GLY A 580 6.35 29.35 23.13
CA GLY A 580 5.80 28.44 22.11
C GLY A 580 6.56 28.46 20.78
N THR A 581 6.00 27.78 19.78
CA THR A 581 6.56 27.65 18.43
C THR A 581 5.79 28.53 17.44
N ASN A 582 6.47 29.11 16.48
CA ASN A 582 5.78 29.88 15.45
C ASN A 582 4.99 28.94 14.50
N LEU A 583 3.74 29.27 14.25
CA LEU A 583 2.80 28.49 13.46
C LEU A 583 3.28 28.25 12.02
N ILE A 584 4.08 29.17 11.46
CA ILE A 584 4.72 29.05 10.14
C ILE A 584 5.61 27.78 10.05
N ASN A 585 6.15 27.29 11.17
CA ASN A 585 6.94 26.06 11.21
C ASN A 585 6.08 24.79 11.18
N MET A 586 4.77 24.91 11.37
CA MET A 586 3.83 23.80 11.45
C MET A 586 2.93 23.71 10.23
N ILE A 587 2.50 24.86 9.68
CA ILE A 587 1.65 24.94 8.49
C ILE A 587 2.27 25.91 7.47
N PRO A 588 2.21 25.61 6.17
CA PRO A 588 2.82 26.42 5.12
C PRO A 588 1.98 27.67 4.81
N ILE A 589 2.02 28.66 5.70
CA ILE A 589 1.36 29.95 5.52
C ILE A 589 2.28 30.86 4.71
N ASN A 590 1.73 31.58 3.71
CA ASN A 590 2.48 32.56 2.96
C ASN A 590 2.74 33.82 3.82
N GLN A 591 3.77 34.61 3.48
CA GLN A 591 4.16 35.82 4.25
C GLN A 591 3.05 36.87 4.35
N ASP A 592 2.13 36.90 3.39
CA ASP A 592 1.01 37.86 3.32
C ASP A 592 -0.28 37.34 3.96
N GLU A 593 -0.28 36.09 4.48
CA GLU A 593 -1.44 35.50 5.13
C GLU A 593 -1.39 35.70 6.64
N LYS A 594 -2.54 36.12 7.21
CA LYS A 594 -2.76 36.22 8.66
C LYS A 594 -3.86 35.25 9.06
N ILE A 595 -3.79 34.72 10.27
CA ILE A 595 -4.85 33.90 10.84
C ILE A 595 -5.94 34.80 11.37
N GLU A 596 -7.16 34.65 10.87
CA GLU A 596 -8.35 35.40 11.28
C GLU A 596 -9.30 34.63 12.18
N ALA A 597 -9.27 33.27 12.08
CA ALA A 597 -10.08 32.45 12.95
C ALA A 597 -9.38 31.11 13.20
N VAL A 598 -9.55 30.62 14.43
CA VAL A 598 -9.11 29.28 14.84
C VAL A 598 -10.33 28.57 15.40
N LEU A 599 -10.58 27.35 14.96
CA LEU A 599 -11.68 26.53 15.43
C LEU A 599 -11.14 25.16 15.86
N SER A 600 -11.56 24.70 17.03
CA SER A 600 -11.40 23.33 17.46
C SER A 600 -12.64 22.54 17.09
N VAL A 601 -12.46 21.39 16.45
CA VAL A 601 -13.54 20.51 16.00
C VAL A 601 -13.25 19.11 16.49
N LYS A 602 -14.10 18.57 17.37
CA LYS A 602 -13.94 17.23 17.94
C LYS A 602 -14.21 16.14 16.88
N ASP A 603 -15.28 16.33 16.09
CA ASP A 603 -15.64 15.42 15.00
C ASP A 603 -16.00 16.21 13.74
N ILE A 604 -15.13 16.17 12.76
CA ILE A 604 -15.31 16.87 11.47
C ILE A 604 -16.39 16.20 10.58
N GLN A 605 -16.77 14.97 10.89
CA GLN A 605 -17.84 14.22 10.21
C GLN A 605 -19.25 14.54 10.76
N SER A 606 -19.31 15.30 11.86
CA SER A 606 -20.58 15.66 12.51
C SER A 606 -21.49 16.49 11.59
N LYS A 607 -22.80 16.44 11.86
CA LYS A 607 -23.81 17.25 11.17
C LYS A 607 -23.67 18.71 11.61
N GLY A 608 -22.85 19.48 10.91
CA GLY A 608 -22.64 20.91 11.16
C GLY A 608 -22.18 21.65 9.91
N TYR A 609 -22.11 22.98 10.01
CA TYR A 609 -21.70 23.88 8.95
C TYR A 609 -20.63 24.83 9.44
N LEU A 610 -19.70 25.19 8.56
CA LEU A 610 -18.85 26.35 8.72
C LEU A 610 -19.54 27.57 8.11
N PHE A 611 -19.88 28.52 8.97
CA PHE A 611 -20.46 29.80 8.59
C PHE A 611 -19.35 30.84 8.53
N MET A 612 -19.09 31.36 7.34
CA MET A 612 -18.00 32.29 7.06
C MET A 612 -18.54 33.65 6.67
N GLY A 613 -17.91 34.70 7.17
CA GLY A 613 -18.25 36.10 6.82
C GLY A 613 -17.02 36.86 6.35
N THR A 614 -17.19 37.79 5.40
CA THR A 614 -16.13 38.62 4.84
C THR A 614 -16.30 40.09 5.20
N LYS A 615 -15.22 40.86 5.09
CA LYS A 615 -15.24 42.32 5.36
C LYS A 615 -16.19 43.12 4.44
N HIS A 616 -16.43 42.64 3.23
CA HIS A 616 -17.41 43.24 2.30
C HIS A 616 -18.85 42.73 2.50
N GLY A 617 -19.13 42.05 3.64
CA GLY A 617 -20.47 41.66 4.03
C GLY A 617 -21.06 40.51 3.21
N ILE A 618 -20.21 39.68 2.69
CA ILE A 618 -20.57 38.41 2.05
C ILE A 618 -20.53 37.30 3.11
N VAL A 619 -21.46 36.38 3.05
CA VAL A 619 -21.47 35.17 3.92
C VAL A 619 -21.67 33.93 3.14
N LYS A 620 -21.18 32.81 3.72
CA LYS A 620 -21.25 31.50 3.12
C LYS A 620 -21.45 30.45 4.19
N LYS A 621 -22.27 29.44 3.91
CA LYS A 621 -22.50 28.27 4.76
C LYS A 621 -22.04 27.00 4.00
N THR A 622 -21.09 26.26 4.56
CA THR A 622 -20.51 25.05 3.93
C THR A 622 -20.57 23.89 4.91
N PRO A 623 -21.05 22.69 4.50
CA PRO A 623 -21.06 21.52 5.37
C PRO A 623 -19.66 21.19 5.92
N LEU A 624 -19.58 20.89 7.23
CA LEU A 624 -18.33 20.62 7.93
C LEU A 624 -17.58 19.42 7.32
N LYS A 625 -18.30 18.37 6.92
CA LYS A 625 -17.76 17.17 6.28
C LYS A 625 -16.95 17.46 5.00
N GLN A 626 -17.16 18.58 4.30
CA GLN A 626 -16.35 18.95 3.14
C GLN A 626 -14.91 19.35 3.49
N PHE A 627 -14.62 19.51 4.78
CA PHE A 627 -13.29 19.84 5.32
C PHE A 627 -12.59 18.64 5.99
N ALA A 628 -13.15 17.44 5.85
CA ALA A 628 -12.54 16.21 6.41
C ALA A 628 -11.14 15.95 5.86
N ASN A 629 -10.95 16.14 4.54
CA ASN A 629 -9.70 15.89 3.84
C ASN A 629 -8.99 17.21 3.48
N ILE A 630 -8.29 17.80 4.44
CA ILE A 630 -7.44 18.98 4.20
C ILE A 630 -6.01 18.52 3.98
N ARG A 631 -5.46 18.77 2.80
CA ARG A 631 -4.06 18.49 2.48
C ARG A 631 -3.13 19.41 3.27
N LYS A 632 -1.86 19.01 3.47
CA LYS A 632 -0.85 19.84 4.17
C LYS A 632 -0.71 21.25 3.58
N ASN A 633 -0.92 21.41 2.28
CA ASN A 633 -0.86 22.72 1.60
C ASN A 633 -2.10 23.61 1.84
N GLY A 634 -3.03 23.17 2.68
CA GLY A 634 -4.30 23.87 2.93
C GLY A 634 -5.30 23.70 1.78
N LEU A 635 -6.52 24.22 2.02
CA LEU A 635 -7.62 24.24 1.06
C LEU A 635 -8.23 25.64 0.98
N ASN A 636 -8.86 25.97 -0.14
CA ASN A 636 -9.73 27.14 -0.21
C ASN A 636 -11.04 26.84 0.52
N ALA A 637 -11.32 27.63 1.55
CA ALA A 637 -12.57 27.58 2.29
C ALA A 637 -13.66 28.46 1.66
N ILE A 638 -13.26 29.59 1.09
CA ILE A 638 -14.12 30.53 0.39
C ILE A 638 -13.33 31.25 -0.71
N THR A 639 -13.92 31.42 -1.87
CA THR A 639 -13.33 32.24 -2.94
C THR A 639 -13.68 33.71 -2.69
N LEU A 640 -12.69 34.52 -2.31
CA LEU A 640 -12.83 35.92 -2.03
C LEU A 640 -12.86 36.74 -3.33
N LYS A 641 -13.62 37.86 -3.35
CA LYS A 641 -13.55 38.86 -4.41
C LYS A 641 -12.31 39.73 -4.23
N GLU A 642 -11.89 40.40 -5.28
CA GLU A 642 -10.74 41.29 -5.26
C GLU A 642 -10.93 42.39 -4.17
N GLY A 643 -9.92 42.55 -3.32
CA GLY A 643 -9.95 43.52 -2.21
C GLY A 643 -10.78 43.08 -0.98
N ASP A 644 -11.43 41.92 -0.98
CA ASP A 644 -12.16 41.40 0.17
C ASP A 644 -11.26 40.48 1.03
N GLU A 645 -11.56 40.37 2.30
CA GLU A 645 -10.88 39.54 3.25
C GLU A 645 -11.88 38.72 4.10
N LEU A 646 -11.49 37.52 4.52
CA LEU A 646 -12.24 36.75 5.49
C LEU A 646 -12.24 37.50 6.83
N LEU A 647 -13.41 37.64 7.43
CA LEU A 647 -13.58 38.37 8.71
C LEU A 647 -13.67 37.40 9.89
N LYS A 648 -14.51 36.38 9.77
CA LYS A 648 -14.79 35.41 10.87
C LYS A 648 -15.33 34.09 10.34
N VAL A 649 -15.09 33.04 11.09
CA VAL A 649 -15.68 31.72 10.85
C VAL A 649 -16.27 31.20 12.15
N LYS A 650 -17.47 30.61 12.07
CA LYS A 650 -18.18 29.97 13.20
C LYS A 650 -18.71 28.62 12.80
N VAL A 651 -18.83 27.70 13.74
CA VAL A 651 -19.56 26.45 13.54
C VAL A 651 -21.04 26.69 13.86
N THR A 652 -21.95 26.24 12.98
CA THR A 652 -23.39 26.33 13.17
C THR A 652 -24.06 25.00 12.85
N TYR A 653 -25.33 24.85 13.28
CA TYR A 653 -26.06 23.59 13.14
C TYR A 653 -27.36 23.73 12.32
N GLY A 654 -27.48 24.77 11.54
CA GLY A 654 -28.56 24.93 10.56
C GLY A 654 -29.66 25.90 10.96
N ASP A 655 -29.76 26.32 12.22
CA ASP A 655 -30.83 27.19 12.75
C ASP A 655 -30.31 28.35 13.63
N ALA A 656 -29.11 28.80 13.41
CA ALA A 656 -28.55 29.91 14.20
C ALA A 656 -28.95 31.29 13.67
N ASP A 657 -29.23 32.19 14.57
CA ASP A 657 -29.35 33.62 14.24
C ASP A 657 -27.96 34.25 14.19
N ILE A 658 -27.64 34.90 13.09
CA ILE A 658 -26.36 35.55 12.86
C ILE A 658 -26.52 37.08 12.93
N ILE A 659 -25.60 37.73 13.66
CA ILE A 659 -25.52 39.19 13.69
C ILE A 659 -24.19 39.65 13.08
N ILE A 660 -24.27 40.59 12.15
CA ILE A 660 -23.11 41.28 11.53
C ILE A 660 -23.14 42.72 11.88
N VAL A 661 -21.99 43.28 12.30
CA VAL A 661 -21.83 44.70 12.68
C VAL A 661 -20.86 45.38 11.74
N THR A 662 -21.15 46.63 11.36
CA THR A 662 -20.30 47.39 10.45
C THR A 662 -19.57 48.55 11.17
N LYS A 663 -18.48 49.00 10.57
CA LYS A 663 -17.63 50.08 11.11
C LYS A 663 -18.38 51.39 11.31
N GLU A 664 -19.36 51.71 10.45
CA GLU A 664 -20.20 52.89 10.53
C GLU A 664 -21.38 52.75 11.51
N GLY A 665 -21.39 51.70 12.34
CA GLY A 665 -22.34 51.53 13.43
C GLY A 665 -23.71 50.97 13.02
N TYR A 666 -23.77 50.12 12.04
CA TYR A 666 -24.99 49.41 11.64
C TYR A 666 -24.86 47.92 11.96
N ALA A 667 -25.98 47.24 12.23
CA ALA A 667 -26.03 45.81 12.47
C ALA A 667 -27.21 45.18 11.75
N ILE A 668 -27.06 43.97 11.25
CA ILE A 668 -28.12 43.14 10.71
C ILE A 668 -28.16 41.80 11.42
N LYS A 669 -29.34 41.40 11.87
CA LYS A 669 -29.61 40.08 12.46
C LYS A 669 -30.51 39.30 11.51
N PHE A 670 -30.10 38.08 11.12
CA PHE A 670 -30.85 37.20 10.24
C PHE A 670 -30.61 35.73 10.60
N ASN A 671 -31.58 34.86 10.25
CA ASN A 671 -31.41 33.43 10.50
C ASN A 671 -30.60 32.76 9.36
N GLU A 672 -29.69 31.79 9.71
CA GLU A 672 -28.86 31.10 8.75
C GLU A 672 -29.64 30.21 7.77
N LYS A 673 -30.90 29.85 8.06
CA LYS A 673 -31.79 29.14 7.12
C LYS A 673 -32.00 29.93 5.82
N ASN A 674 -31.85 31.24 5.85
CA ASN A 674 -31.93 32.09 4.65
C ASN A 674 -30.74 31.92 3.69
N ILE A 675 -29.77 31.06 4.05
CA ILE A 675 -28.57 30.76 3.27
C ILE A 675 -28.50 29.28 3.00
N ARG A 676 -28.58 28.90 1.71
CA ARG A 676 -28.39 27.52 1.31
C ARG A 676 -26.96 27.08 1.55
N PRO A 677 -26.72 25.81 1.88
CA PRO A 677 -25.38 25.26 1.91
C PRO A 677 -24.70 25.37 0.54
N MET A 678 -23.41 25.69 0.52
CA MET A 678 -22.62 25.89 -0.70
C MET A 678 -21.30 25.13 -0.62
N GLY A 679 -20.78 24.74 -1.78
CA GLY A 679 -19.48 24.08 -1.89
C GLY A 679 -18.31 25.04 -1.56
N ARG A 680 -17.12 24.47 -1.31
CA ARG A 680 -15.93 25.23 -0.88
C ARG A 680 -15.50 26.36 -1.82
N ASN A 681 -15.62 26.16 -3.13
CA ASN A 681 -15.19 27.12 -4.15
C ASN A 681 -16.18 28.25 -4.39
N ALA A 682 -17.33 28.29 -3.71
CA ALA A 682 -18.30 29.34 -3.86
C ALA A 682 -17.84 30.65 -3.17
N SER A 683 -18.19 31.79 -3.73
CA SER A 683 -17.88 33.11 -3.14
C SER A 683 -18.88 33.56 -2.08
N GLY A 684 -20.00 32.85 -1.90
CA GLY A 684 -21.05 33.20 -0.93
C GLY A 684 -22.10 34.17 -1.47
N VAL A 685 -22.93 34.65 -0.57
CA VAL A 685 -24.06 35.56 -0.85
C VAL A 685 -23.99 36.78 0.02
N ARG A 686 -24.60 37.88 -0.43
CA ARG A 686 -24.63 39.13 0.33
C ARG A 686 -25.51 39.01 1.59
N ALA A 687 -24.90 39.24 2.75
CA ALA A 687 -25.59 39.27 4.04
C ALA A 687 -26.10 40.67 4.41
N ILE A 688 -25.23 41.69 4.20
CA ILE A 688 -25.56 43.10 4.47
C ILE A 688 -25.19 43.95 3.25
N ARG A 689 -25.99 45.00 2.97
CA ARG A 689 -25.66 46.00 1.96
C ARG A 689 -24.91 47.13 2.66
N LEU A 690 -23.60 47.09 2.55
CA LEU A 690 -22.72 48.14 3.10
C LEU A 690 -22.96 49.51 2.43
N ARG A 691 -22.73 50.54 3.17
CA ARG A 691 -22.70 51.93 2.68
C ARG A 691 -21.36 52.19 2.00
N LYS A 692 -21.24 53.39 1.39
CA LYS A 692 -19.98 53.81 0.76
C LYS A 692 -18.89 53.85 1.84
N ASP A 693 -17.76 53.25 1.59
CA ASP A 693 -16.57 53.18 2.46
C ASP A 693 -16.81 52.48 3.83
N ASP A 694 -17.92 51.73 3.98
CA ASP A 694 -18.20 50.96 5.20
C ASP A 694 -17.74 49.48 5.01
N ILE A 695 -17.33 48.87 6.10
CA ILE A 695 -16.90 47.44 6.14
C ILE A 695 -17.55 46.75 7.32
N ALA A 696 -17.75 45.43 7.20
CA ALA A 696 -18.10 44.58 8.33
C ALA A 696 -16.87 44.40 9.25
N ILE A 697 -17.07 44.55 10.55
CA ILE A 697 -16.02 44.44 11.56
C ILE A 697 -16.23 43.27 12.51
N SER A 698 -17.44 42.72 12.58
CA SER A 698 -17.74 41.56 13.41
C SER A 698 -18.88 40.73 12.83
N MET A 699 -18.80 39.42 13.07
CA MET A 699 -19.86 38.48 12.83
C MET A 699 -19.92 37.52 14.01
N ASP A 700 -21.09 37.37 14.62
CA ASP A 700 -21.27 36.45 15.77
C ASP A 700 -22.64 35.75 15.71
N ILE A 701 -22.80 34.68 16.51
CA ILE A 701 -24.08 34.00 16.69
C ILE A 701 -24.87 34.76 17.75
N ALA A 702 -26.08 35.19 17.38
CA ALA A 702 -26.98 35.90 18.29
C ALA A 702 -27.77 34.89 19.13
N VAL A 703 -27.47 34.81 20.42
CA VAL A 703 -28.15 33.95 21.39
C VAL A 703 -29.12 34.78 22.22
N ASP A 704 -30.35 34.33 22.32
CA ASP A 704 -31.36 35.06 23.10
C ASP A 704 -30.95 35.21 24.57
N GLY A 705 -31.21 36.35 25.15
CA GLY A 705 -30.83 36.70 26.53
C GLY A 705 -29.41 37.24 26.69
N GLN A 706 -28.60 37.27 25.62
CA GLN A 706 -27.27 37.89 25.61
C GLN A 706 -27.31 39.33 25.09
N ASP A 707 -26.23 40.05 25.31
CA ASP A 707 -26.05 41.43 24.88
C ASP A 707 -25.00 41.55 23.75
N LEU A 708 -25.23 42.44 22.80
CA LEU A 708 -24.23 42.87 21.85
C LEU A 708 -23.42 44.01 22.48
N VAL A 709 -22.15 43.78 22.77
CA VAL A 709 -21.18 44.77 23.19
C VAL A 709 -20.51 45.34 21.95
N VAL A 710 -20.50 46.68 21.82
CA VAL A 710 -19.82 47.40 20.76
C VAL A 710 -18.82 48.38 21.37
N VAL A 711 -17.65 48.50 20.77
CA VAL A 711 -16.55 49.35 21.22
C VAL A 711 -16.03 50.16 20.02
N SER A 712 -15.83 51.48 20.22
CA SER A 712 -15.33 52.39 19.21
C SER A 712 -13.81 52.60 19.29
N GLU A 713 -13.21 53.10 18.22
CA GLU A 713 -11.79 53.42 18.11
C GLU A 713 -11.31 54.33 19.26
N ASN A 714 -12.12 55.31 19.68
CA ASN A 714 -11.75 56.26 20.74
C ASN A 714 -12.09 55.74 22.16
N GLY A 715 -12.37 54.45 22.33
CA GLY A 715 -12.57 53.85 23.65
C GLY A 715 -13.96 54.02 24.27
N PHE A 716 -14.95 54.43 23.48
CA PHE A 716 -16.35 54.46 23.94
C PHE A 716 -17.02 53.13 23.61
N GLY A 717 -17.95 52.68 24.45
CA GLY A 717 -18.66 51.47 24.19
C GLY A 717 -19.94 51.31 25.02
N LYS A 718 -20.71 50.31 24.70
CA LYS A 718 -21.95 49.96 25.38
C LYS A 718 -22.34 48.52 25.13
N ARG A 719 -23.29 48.02 25.92
CA ARG A 719 -24.00 46.78 25.61
C ARG A 719 -25.46 47.07 25.27
N THR A 720 -26.00 46.28 24.35
CA THR A 720 -27.41 46.42 23.92
C THR A 720 -28.01 44.98 23.85
N ASN A 721 -29.17 44.80 24.44
CA ASN A 721 -29.79 43.48 24.44
C ASN A 721 -30.16 43.05 23.02
N LEU A 722 -29.88 41.75 22.69
CA LEU A 722 -30.13 41.22 21.36
C LEU A 722 -31.61 41.19 20.96
N SER A 723 -32.56 41.30 21.91
CA SER A 723 -33.98 41.44 21.64
C SER A 723 -34.33 42.77 20.94
N GLU A 724 -33.48 43.81 21.06
CA GLU A 724 -33.68 45.06 20.34
C GLU A 724 -33.40 44.93 18.84
N TYR A 725 -32.75 43.88 18.38
CA TYR A 725 -32.42 43.64 16.97
C TYR A 725 -33.46 42.69 16.38
N THR A 726 -34.40 43.26 15.62
CA THR A 726 -35.43 42.48 14.91
C THR A 726 -34.76 41.62 13.82
N LEU A 727 -35.28 40.39 13.68
CA LEU A 727 -34.84 39.47 12.63
C LEU A 727 -35.18 40.06 11.25
N GLN A 728 -34.21 40.14 10.36
CA GLN A 728 -34.33 40.69 9.00
C GLN A 728 -34.02 39.67 7.94
N ASN A 729 -34.41 39.90 6.70
CA ASN A 729 -33.91 39.16 5.59
C ASN A 729 -32.49 39.60 5.25
N ARG A 730 -31.63 38.64 4.86
CA ARG A 730 -30.29 38.94 4.41
C ARG A 730 -30.24 39.93 3.25
N GLY A 731 -29.14 40.72 3.13
CA GLY A 731 -28.95 41.69 2.07
C GLY A 731 -29.62 43.05 2.32
N GLY A 732 -30.20 43.23 3.53
CA GLY A 732 -30.70 44.52 3.98
C GLY A 732 -29.62 45.54 4.32
N LYS A 733 -29.99 46.81 4.61
CA LYS A 733 -29.07 47.90 5.02
C LYS A 733 -28.69 47.86 6.50
N GLY A 734 -29.29 46.91 7.28
CA GLY A 734 -29.15 46.83 8.72
C GLY A 734 -29.81 47.96 9.51
N LEU A 735 -29.84 47.80 10.83
CA LEU A 735 -30.34 48.76 11.80
C LEU A 735 -29.16 49.54 12.42
N LYS A 736 -29.39 50.78 12.80
CA LYS A 736 -28.35 51.54 13.50
C LYS A 736 -28.12 50.95 14.89
N THR A 737 -26.91 50.55 15.18
CA THR A 737 -26.49 49.94 16.46
C THR A 737 -25.65 50.90 17.32
N TYR A 738 -25.01 51.89 16.70
CA TYR A 738 -24.14 52.85 17.39
C TYR A 738 -24.20 54.21 16.73
N LYS A 739 -24.14 55.28 17.54
CA LYS A 739 -24.08 56.64 17.03
C LYS A 739 -22.62 57.05 16.89
N VAL A 740 -22.08 56.92 15.69
CA VAL A 740 -20.75 57.41 15.34
C VAL A 740 -20.73 58.96 15.32
N THR A 741 -19.74 59.52 15.98
CA THR A 741 -19.48 60.97 16.04
C THR A 741 -17.97 61.22 16.03
N GLU A 742 -17.49 62.42 15.74
CA GLU A 742 -16.07 62.81 15.81
C GLU A 742 -15.44 62.45 17.16
N ARG A 743 -16.22 62.65 18.26
CA ARG A 743 -15.78 62.37 19.62
C ARG A 743 -15.60 60.85 19.88
N THR A 744 -16.50 60.05 19.39
CA THR A 744 -16.49 58.61 19.69
C THR A 744 -15.64 57.79 18.72
N GLY A 745 -15.39 58.30 17.52
CA GLY A 745 -14.80 57.54 16.42
C GLY A 745 -15.76 56.47 15.85
N LYS A 746 -15.30 55.69 14.86
CA LYS A 746 -16.01 54.60 14.27
C LYS A 746 -15.94 53.37 15.18
N LEU A 747 -16.73 52.34 14.90
CA LEU A 747 -16.65 51.11 15.66
C LEU A 747 -15.37 50.36 15.31
N ALA A 748 -14.63 49.92 16.33
CA ALA A 748 -13.43 49.11 16.23
C ALA A 748 -13.77 47.61 16.31
N ALA A 749 -14.69 47.22 17.22
CA ALA A 749 -15.03 45.82 17.42
C ALA A 749 -16.43 45.64 18.02
N ALA A 750 -17.01 44.45 17.86
CA ALA A 750 -18.25 44.03 18.49
C ALA A 750 -18.21 42.56 18.86
N ARG A 751 -18.92 42.18 19.96
CA ARG A 751 -19.03 40.79 20.45
C ARG A 751 -20.39 40.55 21.11
N VAL A 752 -20.90 39.37 20.93
CA VAL A 752 -22.04 38.85 21.69
C VAL A 752 -21.52 38.26 23.00
N CYS A 753 -22.02 38.75 24.13
CA CYS A 753 -21.54 38.40 25.47
C CYS A 753 -22.67 38.08 26.43
N LYS A 754 -22.41 37.16 27.39
CA LYS A 754 -23.20 36.98 28.58
C LYS A 754 -22.86 38.12 29.60
N ILE A 755 -23.74 38.35 30.58
CA ILE A 755 -23.57 39.40 31.58
C ILE A 755 -22.34 39.18 32.49
N ASP A 756 -22.02 37.91 32.73
CA ASP A 756 -20.93 37.44 33.61
C ASP A 756 -19.60 37.24 32.87
N ASP A 757 -19.57 37.47 31.54
CA ASP A 757 -18.33 37.43 30.76
C ASP A 757 -17.41 38.64 31.12
N GLU A 758 -16.14 38.49 30.79
CA GLU A 758 -15.16 39.55 30.88
C GLU A 758 -14.63 39.87 29.47
N LEU A 759 -14.30 41.12 29.25
CA LEU A 759 -13.70 41.57 28.01
C LEU A 759 -12.34 42.19 28.23
N MET A 760 -11.41 41.88 27.34
CA MET A 760 -10.13 42.56 27.24
C MET A 760 -10.17 43.51 26.03
N LEU A 761 -9.97 44.77 26.26
CA LEU A 761 -9.85 45.80 25.24
C LEU A 761 -8.37 46.07 25.00
N ILE A 762 -7.96 46.13 23.75
CA ILE A 762 -6.56 46.28 23.35
C ILE A 762 -6.45 47.45 22.37
N ASN A 763 -5.50 48.34 22.64
CA ASN A 763 -5.22 49.49 21.74
C ASN A 763 -4.05 49.20 20.80
N ASN A 764 -3.81 50.09 19.83
CA ASN A 764 -2.74 49.99 18.84
C ASN A 764 -1.31 50.11 19.41
N LYS A 765 -1.17 50.45 20.71
CA LYS A 765 0.11 50.45 21.45
C LYS A 765 0.32 49.18 22.29
N GLY A 766 -0.56 48.20 22.19
CA GLY A 766 -0.47 46.97 22.99
C GLY A 766 -0.95 47.12 24.43
N ILE A 767 -1.51 48.25 24.85
CA ILE A 767 -2.09 48.45 26.18
C ILE A 767 -3.43 47.73 26.22
N ALA A 768 -3.59 46.85 27.19
CA ALA A 768 -4.82 46.08 27.39
C ALA A 768 -5.46 46.38 28.74
N ILE A 769 -6.78 46.54 28.77
CA ILE A 769 -7.56 46.59 30.00
C ILE A 769 -8.57 45.44 30.03
N ARG A 770 -8.86 44.95 31.21
CA ARG A 770 -9.87 43.90 31.45
C ARG A 770 -11.05 44.51 32.22
N ILE A 771 -12.25 44.33 31.70
CA ILE A 771 -13.51 44.86 32.26
C ILE A 771 -14.56 43.77 32.29
N ASN A 772 -15.45 43.76 33.31
CA ASN A 772 -16.60 42.88 33.32
C ASN A 772 -17.68 43.42 32.37
N VAL A 773 -18.38 42.55 31.67
CA VAL A 773 -19.53 42.95 30.82
C VAL A 773 -20.63 43.60 31.66
N GLU A 774 -20.82 43.16 32.92
CA GLU A 774 -21.76 43.75 33.87
C GLU A 774 -21.50 45.27 34.09
N ASP A 775 -20.23 45.66 34.15
CA ASP A 775 -19.83 47.09 34.36
C ASP A 775 -20.09 47.97 33.16
N ILE A 776 -20.38 47.43 31.97
CA ILE A 776 -20.68 48.15 30.75
C ILE A 776 -22.15 48.57 30.77
N SER A 777 -22.41 49.86 30.59
CA SER A 777 -23.78 50.40 30.57
C SER A 777 -24.63 49.78 29.46
N GLN A 778 -25.79 49.18 29.85
CA GLN A 778 -26.78 48.71 28.89
C GLN A 778 -27.61 49.91 28.40
N THR A 779 -27.67 50.09 27.09
CA THR A 779 -28.35 51.21 26.47
C THR A 779 -28.96 50.80 25.13
N SER A 780 -29.92 51.58 24.65
CA SER A 780 -30.59 51.33 23.39
C SER A 780 -29.65 51.47 22.18
N ARG A 781 -30.07 50.88 21.05
CA ARG A 781 -29.26 50.80 19.82
C ARG A 781 -28.65 52.11 19.32
N SER A 782 -29.38 53.21 19.33
CA SER A 782 -28.99 54.45 18.67
C SER A 782 -28.13 55.38 19.53
N THR A 783 -27.59 54.90 20.67
CA THR A 783 -26.77 55.70 21.60
C THR A 783 -25.27 55.62 21.29
N MET A 784 -24.47 56.51 21.87
CA MET A 784 -23.01 56.54 21.69
C MET A 784 -22.24 55.80 22.80
N GLY A 785 -22.94 55.28 23.83
CA GLY A 785 -22.32 54.57 24.94
C GLY A 785 -21.54 55.46 25.92
N VAL A 786 -20.70 54.84 26.74
CA VAL A 786 -19.86 55.46 27.76
C VAL A 786 -18.38 55.18 27.50
N THR A 787 -17.47 55.89 28.17
CA THR A 787 -16.04 55.64 28.06
C THR A 787 -15.70 54.35 28.77
N LEU A 788 -15.20 53.37 28.04
CA LEU A 788 -14.72 52.08 28.55
C LEU A 788 -13.19 52.08 28.78
N MET A 789 -12.45 52.74 27.90
CA MET A 789 -11.01 52.91 28.00
C MET A 789 -10.64 54.34 27.62
N ARG A 790 -9.80 54.98 28.41
CA ARG A 790 -9.25 56.31 28.08
C ARG A 790 -7.99 56.12 27.24
N ASN A 791 -8.04 56.59 26.01
CA ASN A 791 -6.91 56.59 25.10
C ASN A 791 -6.26 57.98 25.08
N ASN A 792 -4.95 58.03 24.87
CA ASN A 792 -4.23 59.26 24.59
C ASN A 792 -4.42 59.67 23.11
N VAL A 793 -3.89 60.85 22.76
CA VAL A 793 -3.87 61.33 21.37
C VAL A 793 -3.04 60.31 20.56
N ASP A 794 -3.58 59.81 19.44
CA ASP A 794 -3.01 58.75 18.55
C ASP A 794 -3.10 57.30 19.10
N GLU A 795 -3.90 57.06 20.14
CA GLU A 795 -4.23 55.70 20.58
C GLU A 795 -5.66 55.33 20.18
N GLU A 796 -5.82 54.22 19.51
CA GLU A 796 -7.11 53.68 19.07
C GLU A 796 -7.27 52.22 19.53
N ILE A 797 -8.50 51.84 19.91
CA ILE A 797 -8.81 50.44 20.17
C ILE A 797 -8.83 49.69 18.83
N VAL A 798 -8.11 48.59 18.78
CA VAL A 798 -7.99 47.76 17.58
C VAL A 798 -8.66 46.39 17.73
N ALA A 799 -8.79 45.84 18.96
CA ALA A 799 -9.37 44.53 19.18
C ALA A 799 -10.07 44.40 20.54
N ILE A 800 -11.04 43.51 20.62
CA ILE A 800 -11.64 43.04 21.86
C ILE A 800 -11.58 41.51 21.90
N ALA A 801 -11.14 40.94 23.03
CA ALA A 801 -11.15 39.52 23.29
C ALA A 801 -12.15 39.18 24.41
N LYS A 802 -12.98 38.16 24.22
CA LYS A 802 -13.91 37.66 25.24
C LYS A 802 -13.20 36.65 26.12
N ILE A 803 -13.36 36.78 27.43
CA ILE A 803 -12.90 35.83 28.44
C ILE A 803 -14.16 35.29 29.13
N SER A 804 -14.58 34.06 28.83
CA SER A 804 -15.74 33.44 29.49
C SER A 804 -15.29 32.83 30.82
N LYS A 805 -16.12 33.03 31.87
CA LYS A 805 -15.89 32.37 33.18
C LYS A 805 -16.25 30.90 33.18
N ASP A 806 -17.06 30.48 32.21
CA ASP A 806 -17.63 29.11 32.07
C ASP A 806 -17.08 28.34 30.85
N GLU A 807 -15.85 28.59 30.39
CA GLU A 807 -15.25 27.79 29.31
C GLU A 807 -15.03 26.30 29.70
N GLU A 808 -15.31 25.91 30.96
CA GLU A 808 -15.35 24.53 31.39
C GLU A 808 -16.64 23.77 31.01
N MET A 809 -17.72 24.41 30.54
CA MET A 809 -19.03 23.79 30.28
C MET A 809 -19.73 24.09 28.94
N ASP A 810 -19.32 25.06 28.17
CA ASP A 810 -20.08 25.51 26.97
C ASP A 810 -19.72 24.81 25.67
N GLN A 811 -18.91 23.76 25.66
CA GLN A 811 -18.69 22.90 24.47
C GLN A 811 -19.41 21.54 24.50
N GLU A 812 -20.09 21.21 25.59
CA GLU A 812 -21.18 20.22 25.54
C GLU A 812 -22.48 20.90 25.10
N ILE A 813 -22.55 21.30 23.83
CA ILE A 813 -23.85 21.61 23.24
C ILE A 813 -24.57 20.27 23.12
N ASN A 814 -25.56 20.06 24.05
CA ASN A 814 -26.57 19.05 23.90
C ASN A 814 -27.08 19.05 22.47
N ILE A 815 -26.79 17.99 21.74
CA ILE A 815 -27.40 17.70 20.46
C ILE A 815 -28.89 17.49 20.74
N PRO A 816 -29.80 18.36 20.28
CA PRO A 816 -31.22 18.03 20.35
C PRO A 816 -31.39 16.77 19.48
N GLU A 817 -31.95 15.72 20.03
CA GLU A 817 -32.53 14.62 19.25
C GLU A 817 -33.62 15.20 18.35
N ILE A 818 -33.25 15.58 17.14
CA ILE A 818 -34.22 15.89 16.09
C ILE A 818 -34.58 14.56 15.45
N ALA A 819 -35.73 14.06 15.88
CA ALA A 819 -36.44 12.97 15.19
C ALA A 819 -36.81 13.44 13.77
N ASN A 820 -36.68 12.48 12.86
CA ASN A 820 -37.17 12.36 11.49
C ASN A 820 -36.20 12.66 10.37
N GLU A 821 -35.90 11.57 9.76
CA GLU A 821 -35.35 11.37 8.43
C GLU A 821 -36.22 12.13 7.39
N GLU A 822 -35.65 13.16 6.78
CA GLU A 822 -35.96 13.51 5.41
C GLU A 822 -34.63 13.46 4.64
N ASP A 823 -34.54 12.41 3.82
CA ASP A 823 -33.51 12.25 2.81
C ASP A 823 -33.54 13.45 1.87
N TYR A 824 -32.56 14.33 2.02
CA TYR A 824 -32.20 15.22 0.94
C TYR A 824 -31.18 14.51 0.06
N ASP A 825 -31.71 13.79 -0.94
CA ASP A 825 -30.94 13.44 -2.13
C ASP A 825 -30.39 14.72 -2.75
N ILE A 826 -29.10 14.93 -2.56
CA ILE A 826 -28.38 15.93 -3.32
C ILE A 826 -28.00 15.24 -4.63
N ASP A 827 -28.68 15.64 -5.70
CA ASP A 827 -28.34 15.30 -7.09
C ASP A 827 -26.83 15.47 -7.30
N LEU A 828 -26.17 14.35 -7.48
CA LEU A 828 -24.75 14.18 -7.82
C LEU A 828 -24.55 14.16 -9.35
N ASP A 829 -25.42 14.84 -10.11
CA ASP A 829 -25.23 15.04 -11.54
C ASP A 829 -24.62 16.41 -11.81
N SER A 830 -23.28 16.49 -11.67
CA SER A 830 -22.45 17.33 -12.51
C SER A 830 -20.98 16.98 -12.36
N GLU A 831 -20.47 16.33 -13.40
CA GLU A 831 -19.07 16.26 -13.81
C GLU A 831 -18.12 15.46 -12.92
N ASP A 832 -18.16 14.17 -13.17
CA ASP A 832 -17.12 13.20 -12.87
C ASP A 832 -15.95 13.39 -13.87
N ASN A 833 -15.02 14.28 -13.52
CA ASN A 833 -13.75 14.47 -14.24
C ASN A 833 -12.57 13.92 -13.46
N SER A 834 -12.80 12.98 -12.53
CA SER A 834 -11.72 12.47 -11.68
C SER A 834 -10.94 11.30 -12.30
N LEU A 835 -11.44 10.69 -13.39
CA LEU A 835 -10.71 9.61 -14.07
C LEU A 835 -9.80 10.14 -15.18
N ASP A 836 -10.20 11.22 -15.84
CA ASP A 836 -9.39 11.84 -16.91
C ASP A 836 -8.21 12.64 -16.36
N GLU A 837 -8.33 13.26 -15.19
CA GLU A 837 -7.18 13.90 -14.51
C GLU A 837 -6.13 12.92 -13.96
N LEU A 838 -6.48 11.65 -13.76
CA LEU A 838 -5.52 10.63 -13.36
C LEU A 838 -4.82 9.98 -14.57
N LEU A 839 -5.43 10.03 -15.75
CA LEU A 839 -4.83 9.57 -17.01
C LEU A 839 -3.91 10.63 -17.62
N ASP A 840 -4.27 11.91 -17.54
CA ASP A 840 -3.42 13.02 -17.99
C ASP A 840 -2.16 13.22 -17.14
N ARG A 841 -2.19 12.86 -15.83
CA ARG A 841 -0.99 12.88 -14.98
C ARG A 841 -0.02 11.72 -15.19
N ALA A 842 -0.47 10.67 -15.85
CA ALA A 842 0.40 9.55 -16.21
C ALA A 842 1.14 9.78 -17.54
N GLU A 843 0.73 10.79 -18.33
CA GLU A 843 1.37 11.17 -19.58
C GLU A 843 2.33 12.37 -19.44
N GLU A 844 2.28 13.15 -18.35
CA GLU A 844 3.18 14.29 -18.14
C GLU A 844 4.48 13.97 -17.40
N ASP A 845 4.61 12.77 -16.80
CA ASP A 845 5.84 12.37 -16.10
C ASP A 845 6.88 11.62 -16.97
N ASP A 846 6.64 11.47 -18.28
CA ASP A 846 7.54 10.77 -19.22
C ASP A 846 8.40 11.69 -20.13
N ASP A 847 8.34 13.02 -19.96
CA ASP A 847 9.02 13.97 -20.86
C ASP A 847 10.19 14.75 -20.22
N ASP A 848 10.83 14.26 -19.16
CA ASP A 848 12.04 14.92 -18.62
C ASP A 848 13.23 13.95 -18.42
N PHE A 849 13.65 13.34 -19.54
CA PHE A 849 15.01 12.82 -19.72
C PHE A 849 15.57 13.32 -21.04
N SER A 850 16.04 14.56 -21.04
CA SER A 850 16.88 15.10 -22.08
C SER A 850 18.35 14.88 -21.73
N ASP A 851 19.00 14.22 -22.66
CA ASP A 851 20.43 14.08 -22.89
C ASP A 851 21.29 15.23 -22.30
N GLU A 852 22.19 14.89 -21.38
CA GLU A 852 23.45 15.61 -21.22
C GLU A 852 24.60 14.71 -21.69
N ASP A 853 25.05 15.02 -22.91
CA ASP A 853 26.33 14.61 -23.44
C ASP A 853 27.46 15.09 -22.51
N SER A 854 28.18 14.19 -21.90
CA SER A 854 29.47 14.47 -21.31
C SER A 854 30.55 14.09 -22.30
N GLU A 855 31.14 15.10 -22.93
CA GLU A 855 32.41 15.03 -23.65
C GLU A 855 33.49 14.51 -22.69
N GLU A 856 34.11 13.40 -23.05
CA GLU A 856 35.37 12.91 -22.51
C GLU A 856 36.51 13.83 -23.02
N ASP A 857 37.09 14.60 -22.13
CA ASP A 857 38.41 15.17 -22.28
C ASP A 857 39.47 14.22 -21.69
N ASP A 858 40.26 13.67 -22.59
CA ASP A 858 41.52 12.97 -22.35
C ASP A 858 42.60 13.97 -21.87
N PRO A 859 43.38 13.70 -20.86
CA PRO A 859 44.67 14.35 -20.68
C PRO A 859 45.79 13.40 -21.05
N GLU A 860 46.46 13.77 -22.14
CA GLU A 860 47.82 13.31 -22.44
C GLU A 860 48.83 13.63 -21.32
N ASP A 861 49.70 12.66 -21.14
CA ASP A 861 51.10 12.65 -20.70
C ASP A 861 51.72 13.96 -20.13
N GLU A 862 52.37 13.83 -18.96
CA GLU A 862 53.81 14.02 -18.77
C GLU A 862 54.25 13.88 -17.29
N GLU A 863 55.25 12.98 -17.12
CA GLU A 863 56.28 12.68 -16.10
C GLU A 863 55.92 11.72 -14.98
#